data_68e49680edd8fe6d6c1daf233a6f1234
#
_entry.id   68e49680edd8fe6d6c1daf233a6f1234
#
_cell.length_a   1.000
_cell.length_b   1.000
_cell.length_c   1.000
_cell.angle_alpha   90.00
_cell.angle_beta   90.00
_cell.angle_gamma   90.00
#
_symmetry.space_group_name_H-M   'P 1'
#
loop_
_entity.id
_entity.type
_entity.pdbx_description
1 polymer ?
#
loop_
_entity_poly.entity_id
_entity_poly.type
_entity_poly.pdbx_seq_one_letter_code
_entity_poly.pdbx_strand_id
1 'polypeptide(L)'
;MCIRDRTHGAKFLRFSFYNYIWRVRVWDETDTPSEWSREAKFRLVPQGFSSAEWIGAITRKDARLPEGRKFHGGELKKPEVKAAWEDVDTLAKKSICLRKTFRTDKKIAEATAYICGLGFYEFTLNGKKVGDSEFAPLWSDYDKSVYYNMYDVTELLQEGENVAGVLLGNGFYNVQGGRYRKLQISFGAPTLLFSLLVNYEDGTRDVVCSDDSWKYDLSPLTFNCIYGGEDYDARREQKGWNRAGFNDARWRPVVVQEAPKGTLRPQMAAPVKIMERYGVRKVTKLTPEQIASACKSTKRTIDLSAFVLDMGQNLAGFPEITVRGKRGQKVTLVVAEALTEEGACNQRQTGRQHYYEYTLKGEGDETWRPRFSYYGYRYIQVEGAVLKGEKNPRKLPVLKDIQSCFVYNSAKKVSAFECSNPIFNAAHRLIEKAVRSNMQSVFTDCPHREKLGWLEQVHLNGPGLLYNYDLTAFAPQIMQNMADAQHRNGAMPSTAPEYVVFEGPGMDAFAESPEWGGALVVFPYMYYETYGDDSLIKKYYQNMRRYVDYLSTRADNHILSFGLGDWYDYGDFRAGFSRNTPVPLVATAHYYMIVEYLIRAARIVGNADDVRYYNSLANDIVVAFNERFQDYDAAQYGTGSQCSNALPLFLDMVLSRGHSGGYETDRHLERKVFKNLIKDVEAHGNRLTTGDVGNRYLIQTLANYGADELIYKMFNHEETPGYGFQLKFGATTLTEQWDPRQGSSWNHFMMGQIDEWFFNSLVGISPDVKHGYQKFRIAPKPVGDLKYVQSSYETLYGKITVDWTRENGRFKLKLSVPVNTVAVVTLPGEKEPREVESGKHEFVVNEQQTINEP
;
A
#
# COMPACT_ATOMS: atom_id res chain seq x y z
N MET A 1 -2.42 -38.41 -3.66
CA MET A 1 -3.82 -38.14 -4.12
C MET A 1 -3.75 -37.73 -5.59
N CYS A 2 -4.25 -38.56 -6.49
CA CYS A 2 -4.14 -38.36 -7.93
C CYS A 2 -5.38 -37.53 -8.39
N ILE A 3 -5.18 -36.31 -8.84
CA ILE A 3 -6.23 -35.53 -9.47
C ILE A 3 -6.34 -35.96 -10.91
N ARG A 4 -7.39 -36.73 -11.26
CA ARG A 4 -7.71 -37.00 -12.67
C ARG A 4 -8.57 -35.81 -13.15
N ASP A 5 -7.94 -34.97 -13.96
CA ASP A 5 -8.64 -33.94 -14.71
C ASP A 5 -9.42 -34.59 -15.87
N ARG A 6 -10.74 -34.61 -15.76
CA ARG A 6 -11.62 -34.88 -16.89
C ARG A 6 -12.14 -33.55 -17.42
N THR A 7 -11.31 -32.86 -18.19
CA THR A 7 -11.72 -31.69 -18.95
C THR A 7 -12.74 -32.14 -20.03
N HIS A 8 -14.01 -31.92 -19.78
CA HIS A 8 -14.96 -31.83 -20.86
C HIS A 8 -14.77 -30.48 -21.52
N GLY A 9 -14.33 -30.49 -22.79
CA GLY A 9 -13.98 -29.29 -23.53
C GLY A 9 -15.11 -28.25 -23.50
N ALA A 10 -14.89 -27.16 -22.83
CA ALA A 10 -15.75 -25.98 -22.89
C ALA A 10 -15.55 -25.36 -24.28
N LYS A 11 -16.52 -25.52 -25.19
CA LYS A 11 -16.59 -24.67 -26.38
C LYS A 11 -16.93 -23.26 -25.96
N PHE A 12 -16.00 -22.32 -26.16
CA PHE A 12 -16.27 -20.91 -26.03
C PHE A 12 -17.36 -20.51 -27.04
N LEU A 13 -18.57 -20.28 -26.54
CA LEU A 13 -19.64 -19.67 -27.32
C LEU A 13 -19.59 -18.16 -27.11
N ARG A 14 -19.65 -17.42 -28.22
CA ARG A 14 -19.74 -15.98 -28.28
C ARG A 14 -21.07 -15.50 -27.64
N PHE A 15 -20.94 -14.53 -26.71
CA PHE A 15 -22.01 -13.62 -26.27
C PHE A 15 -23.30 -14.23 -25.67
N SER A 16 -23.24 -14.50 -24.37
CA SER A 16 -24.38 -14.35 -23.47
C SER A 16 -23.88 -14.35 -22.01
N PHE A 17 -24.65 -13.71 -21.14
CA PHE A 17 -24.35 -13.68 -19.70
C PHE A 17 -24.42 -15.11 -19.16
N TYR A 18 -23.29 -15.66 -18.76
CA TYR A 18 -23.25 -16.98 -18.16
C TYR A 18 -22.85 -16.89 -16.71
N ASN A 19 -23.74 -17.29 -15.82
CA ASN A 19 -23.41 -17.70 -14.49
C ASN A 19 -22.79 -19.09 -14.56
N TYR A 20 -21.55 -19.21 -14.16
CA TYR A 20 -20.89 -20.47 -14.04
C TYR A 20 -20.95 -20.90 -12.58
N ILE A 21 -21.47 -22.13 -12.38
CA ILE A 21 -21.48 -22.79 -11.08
C ILE A 21 -20.52 -23.96 -11.22
N TRP A 22 -19.59 -24.09 -10.33
CA TRP A 22 -18.67 -25.19 -10.30
C TRP A 22 -18.53 -25.78 -8.92
N ARG A 23 -18.29 -27.08 -8.87
CA ARG A 23 -17.99 -27.86 -7.68
C ARG A 23 -16.81 -28.76 -7.99
N VAL A 24 -16.05 -29.10 -6.97
CA VAL A 24 -14.91 -30.02 -7.05
C VAL A 24 -15.16 -31.19 -6.13
N ARG A 25 -14.79 -32.38 -6.56
CA ARG A 25 -14.56 -33.52 -5.69
C ARG A 25 -13.25 -34.17 -6.07
N VAL A 26 -12.65 -34.83 -5.13
CA VAL A 26 -11.38 -35.52 -5.29
C VAL A 26 -11.58 -37.02 -5.02
N TRP A 27 -10.70 -37.84 -5.56
CA TRP A 27 -10.66 -39.26 -5.30
C TRP A 27 -9.41 -39.61 -4.52
N ASP A 28 -9.53 -40.49 -3.55
CA ASP A 28 -8.39 -41.01 -2.79
C ASP A 28 -7.61 -42.10 -3.59
N GLU A 29 -6.63 -42.67 -2.94
CA GLU A 29 -5.77 -43.73 -3.54
C GLU A 29 -6.53 -45.05 -3.85
N THR A 30 -7.73 -45.21 -3.28
CA THR A 30 -8.61 -46.36 -3.55
C THR A 30 -9.68 -46.04 -4.60
N ASP A 31 -9.57 -44.91 -5.30
CA ASP A 31 -10.54 -44.43 -6.30
C ASP A 31 -11.93 -44.09 -5.66
N THR A 32 -11.96 -43.84 -4.32
CA THR A 32 -13.17 -43.47 -3.60
C THR A 32 -13.37 -41.96 -3.67
N PRO A 33 -14.52 -41.46 -4.19
CA PRO A 33 -14.76 -40.05 -4.32
C PRO A 33 -15.10 -39.39 -2.98
N SER A 34 -14.58 -38.18 -2.75
CA SER A 34 -15.05 -37.32 -1.67
C SER A 34 -16.47 -36.82 -1.91
N GLU A 35 -17.09 -36.22 -0.89
CA GLU A 35 -18.24 -35.36 -1.10
C GLU A 35 -17.90 -34.20 -2.02
N TRP A 36 -18.93 -33.64 -2.69
CA TRP A 36 -18.76 -32.45 -3.49
C TRP A 36 -18.44 -31.24 -2.62
N SER A 37 -17.54 -30.38 -3.08
CA SER A 37 -17.34 -29.07 -2.48
C SER A 37 -18.64 -28.24 -2.47
N ARG A 38 -18.68 -27.19 -1.68
CA ARG A 38 -19.72 -26.15 -1.83
C ARG A 38 -19.67 -25.60 -3.26
N GLU A 39 -20.82 -25.13 -3.73
CA GLU A 39 -20.90 -24.44 -5.01
C GLU A 39 -20.11 -23.14 -4.97
N ALA A 40 -19.24 -22.95 -5.96
CA ALA A 40 -18.63 -21.67 -6.25
C ALA A 40 -19.22 -21.13 -7.55
N LYS A 41 -19.44 -19.82 -7.58
CA LYS A 41 -20.06 -19.14 -8.72
C LYS A 41 -19.11 -18.09 -9.26
N PHE A 42 -19.02 -17.98 -10.57
CA PHE A 42 -18.42 -16.81 -11.21
C PHE A 42 -19.27 -16.42 -12.43
N ARG A 43 -19.18 -15.18 -12.80
CA ARG A 43 -19.94 -14.60 -13.90
C ARG A 43 -19.01 -13.91 -14.88
N LEU A 44 -19.21 -14.15 -16.17
CA LEU A 44 -18.65 -13.30 -17.22
C LEU A 44 -19.66 -12.21 -17.54
N VAL A 45 -19.28 -10.98 -17.29
CA VAL A 45 -20.15 -9.81 -17.47
C VAL A 45 -19.58 -8.96 -18.58
N PRO A 46 -20.35 -8.60 -19.63
CA PRO A 46 -19.87 -7.70 -20.67
C PRO A 46 -19.65 -6.28 -20.14
N GLN A 47 -18.94 -5.44 -20.90
CA GLN A 47 -18.83 -4.02 -20.55
C GLN A 47 -20.23 -3.40 -20.48
N GLY A 48 -20.58 -2.88 -19.30
CA GLY A 48 -21.94 -2.48 -18.96
C GLY A 48 -22.32 -1.04 -19.34
N PHE A 49 -21.44 -0.28 -20.01
CA PHE A 49 -21.63 1.17 -20.20
C PHE A 49 -22.00 1.60 -21.62
N SER A 50 -22.48 0.70 -22.47
CA SER A 50 -22.68 1.00 -23.91
C SER A 50 -23.63 2.17 -24.22
N SER A 51 -24.53 2.51 -23.28
CA SER A 51 -25.49 3.62 -23.44
C SER A 51 -25.38 4.67 -22.34
N ALA A 52 -24.39 4.56 -21.47
CA ALA A 52 -24.22 5.48 -20.35
C ALA A 52 -23.40 6.72 -20.76
N GLU A 53 -23.82 7.87 -20.29
CA GLU A 53 -23.14 9.14 -20.49
C GLU A 53 -22.46 9.58 -19.18
N TRP A 54 -21.33 10.27 -19.29
CA TRP A 54 -20.71 10.93 -18.16
C TRP A 54 -21.54 12.14 -17.76
N ILE A 55 -21.93 12.22 -16.50
CA ILE A 55 -22.79 13.28 -15.98
C ILE A 55 -22.19 13.94 -14.74
N GLY A 56 -22.50 15.21 -14.53
CA GLY A 56 -22.07 15.97 -13.37
C GLY A 56 -22.87 17.26 -13.18
N ALA A 57 -22.37 18.17 -12.35
CA ALA A 57 -23.04 19.44 -12.07
C ALA A 57 -22.62 20.59 -13.00
N ILE A 58 -21.49 20.46 -13.69
CA ILE A 58 -20.87 21.51 -14.48
C ILE A 58 -20.02 20.91 -15.60
N THR A 59 -19.99 21.51 -16.78
CA THR A 59 -19.11 21.06 -17.88
C THR A 59 -17.64 21.30 -17.53
N ARG A 60 -16.74 20.53 -18.14
CA ARG A 60 -15.28 20.72 -17.95
C ARG A 60 -14.86 22.12 -18.34
N LYS A 61 -15.39 22.65 -19.49
CA LYS A 61 -15.07 23.97 -19.98
C LYS A 61 -15.52 25.07 -19.01
N ASP A 62 -16.75 24.98 -18.50
CA ASP A 62 -17.30 25.98 -17.60
C ASP A 62 -16.66 25.91 -16.20
N ALA A 63 -16.16 24.74 -15.78
CA ALA A 63 -15.45 24.54 -14.53
C ALA A 63 -14.14 25.34 -14.45
N ARG A 64 -13.49 25.60 -15.59
CA ARG A 64 -12.20 26.34 -15.68
C ARG A 64 -11.11 25.79 -14.75
N LEU A 65 -11.12 24.48 -14.52
CA LEU A 65 -10.10 23.81 -13.70
C LEU A 65 -8.76 23.81 -14.45
N PRO A 66 -7.62 23.96 -13.76
CA PRO A 66 -6.30 23.80 -14.34
C PRO A 66 -5.98 22.31 -14.57
N GLU A 67 -6.74 21.68 -15.49
CA GLU A 67 -6.68 20.25 -15.76
C GLU A 67 -5.30 19.81 -16.24
N GLY A 68 -4.85 18.64 -15.76
CA GLY A 68 -3.59 18.02 -16.14
C GLY A 68 -2.34 18.74 -15.63
N ARG A 69 -2.49 19.85 -14.90
CA ARG A 69 -1.38 20.55 -14.26
C ARG A 69 -1.18 20.03 -12.84
N LYS A 70 0.05 19.63 -12.55
CA LYS A 70 0.47 19.09 -11.25
C LYS A 70 1.29 20.16 -10.52
N PHE A 71 0.72 20.82 -9.52
CA PHE A 71 1.41 21.83 -8.73
C PHE A 71 1.80 21.29 -7.37
N HIS A 72 3.05 21.49 -6.99
CA HIS A 72 3.63 20.91 -5.77
C HIS A 72 4.50 21.92 -5.01
N GLY A 73 4.51 21.82 -3.69
CA GLY A 73 5.45 22.51 -2.81
C GLY A 73 5.48 24.03 -2.98
N GLY A 74 6.63 24.57 -3.35
CA GLY A 74 6.88 26.00 -3.53
C GLY A 74 6.07 26.62 -4.66
N GLU A 75 5.73 25.86 -5.69
CA GLU A 75 4.94 26.32 -6.83
C GLU A 75 3.54 26.79 -6.43
N LEU A 76 2.95 26.14 -5.40
CA LEU A 76 1.63 26.52 -4.89
C LEU A 76 1.58 27.97 -4.36
N LYS A 77 2.74 28.62 -4.16
CA LYS A 77 2.84 30.02 -3.72
C LYS A 77 2.96 30.98 -4.87
N LYS A 78 3.23 30.51 -6.09
CA LYS A 78 3.38 31.34 -7.29
C LYS A 78 2.06 32.08 -7.60
N PRO A 79 2.10 33.38 -7.97
CA PRO A 79 0.88 34.16 -8.27
C PRO A 79 0.01 33.54 -9.35
N GLU A 80 0.62 33.04 -10.42
CA GLU A 80 -0.08 32.42 -11.56
C GLU A 80 -0.83 31.14 -11.16
N VAL A 81 -0.28 30.33 -10.23
CA VAL A 81 -0.96 29.13 -9.73
C VAL A 81 -2.15 29.53 -8.87
N LYS A 82 -1.99 30.56 -8.02
CA LYS A 82 -3.10 31.07 -7.22
C LYS A 82 -4.21 31.60 -8.10
N ALA A 83 -3.88 32.44 -9.10
CA ALA A 83 -4.85 33.00 -10.03
C ALA A 83 -5.60 31.91 -10.79
N ALA A 84 -4.92 30.85 -11.27
CA ALA A 84 -5.55 29.74 -11.98
C ALA A 84 -6.59 29.00 -11.11
N TRP A 85 -6.37 28.90 -9.79
CA TRP A 85 -7.32 28.27 -8.87
C TRP A 85 -8.38 29.23 -8.31
N GLU A 86 -8.17 30.53 -8.39
CA GLU A 86 -9.15 31.57 -8.05
C GLU A 86 -10.22 31.74 -9.14
N ASP A 87 -9.86 31.57 -10.40
CA ASP A 87 -10.77 31.65 -11.55
C ASP A 87 -11.68 30.42 -11.73
N VAL A 88 -11.46 29.35 -10.96
CA VAL A 88 -12.26 28.11 -11.00
C VAL A 88 -13.68 28.38 -10.52
N ASP A 89 -14.68 27.88 -11.27
CA ASP A 89 -16.07 27.95 -10.81
C ASP A 89 -16.24 27.19 -9.48
N THR A 90 -16.94 27.83 -8.56
CA THR A 90 -17.12 27.26 -7.20
C THR A 90 -17.85 25.93 -7.21
N LEU A 91 -18.75 25.70 -8.18
CA LEU A 91 -19.50 24.46 -8.34
C LEU A 91 -18.59 23.28 -8.69
N ALA A 92 -17.51 23.53 -9.43
CA ALA A 92 -16.51 22.51 -9.78
C ALA A 92 -15.80 21.86 -8.58
N LYS A 93 -15.85 22.49 -7.42
CA LYS A 93 -15.22 22.04 -6.16
C LYS A 93 -16.21 21.43 -5.17
N LYS A 94 -17.51 21.40 -5.51
CA LYS A 94 -18.55 20.95 -4.58
C LYS A 94 -18.81 19.46 -4.68
N SER A 95 -19.09 18.88 -3.54
CA SER A 95 -19.67 17.54 -3.45
C SER A 95 -21.17 17.63 -3.76
N ILE A 96 -21.68 16.69 -4.55
CA ILE A 96 -23.05 16.68 -5.04
C ILE A 96 -23.75 15.35 -4.75
N CYS A 97 -25.06 15.40 -4.56
CA CYS A 97 -25.93 14.25 -4.58
C CYS A 97 -26.57 14.14 -5.97
N LEU A 98 -26.53 12.97 -6.55
CA LEU A 98 -27.15 12.63 -7.82
C LEU A 98 -28.24 11.59 -7.59
N ARG A 99 -29.38 11.70 -8.28
CA ARG A 99 -30.45 10.70 -8.17
C ARG A 99 -31.14 10.44 -9.50
N LYS A 100 -31.63 9.21 -9.64
CA LYS A 100 -32.50 8.74 -10.73
C LYS A 100 -33.59 7.86 -10.16
N THR A 101 -34.85 8.20 -10.46
CA THR A 101 -35.99 7.32 -10.23
C THR A 101 -36.24 6.49 -11.49
N PHE A 102 -36.48 5.19 -11.34
CA PHE A 102 -36.77 4.27 -12.41
C PHE A 102 -37.76 3.18 -11.94
N ARG A 103 -38.35 2.41 -12.86
CA ARG A 103 -39.28 1.35 -12.54
C ARG A 103 -38.78 0.02 -13.05
N THR A 104 -39.11 -1.03 -12.30
CA THR A 104 -38.95 -2.43 -12.68
C THR A 104 -40.28 -3.10 -12.42
N ASP A 105 -41.01 -3.42 -13.49
CA ASP A 105 -42.42 -3.88 -13.39
C ASP A 105 -42.57 -5.40 -13.56
N LYS A 106 -41.45 -6.16 -13.55
CA LYS A 106 -41.41 -7.61 -13.72
C LYS A 106 -40.57 -8.23 -12.62
N LYS A 107 -40.75 -9.52 -12.41
CA LYS A 107 -40.00 -10.29 -11.44
C LYS A 107 -38.51 -10.33 -11.83
N ILE A 108 -37.66 -9.83 -10.93
CA ILE A 108 -36.22 -9.69 -11.16
C ILE A 108 -35.54 -11.04 -10.92
N ALA A 109 -34.80 -11.53 -11.92
CA ALA A 109 -33.96 -12.71 -11.80
C ALA A 109 -32.56 -12.32 -11.27
N GLU A 110 -32.04 -11.20 -11.78
CA GLU A 110 -30.68 -10.78 -11.48
C GLU A 110 -30.46 -9.32 -11.86
N ALA A 111 -29.67 -8.58 -11.07
CA ALA A 111 -29.31 -7.21 -11.38
C ALA A 111 -27.86 -6.87 -11.03
N THR A 112 -27.17 -6.21 -11.96
CA THR A 112 -25.77 -5.77 -11.77
C THR A 112 -25.64 -4.27 -12.03
N ALA A 113 -25.10 -3.55 -11.05
CA ALA A 113 -24.76 -2.14 -11.20
C ALA A 113 -23.27 -1.99 -11.54
N TYR A 114 -22.98 -1.16 -12.53
CA TYR A 114 -21.65 -0.68 -12.93
C TYR A 114 -21.55 0.78 -12.59
N ILE A 115 -20.53 1.18 -11.88
CA ILE A 115 -20.38 2.56 -11.41
C ILE A 115 -18.94 3.03 -11.43
N CYS A 116 -18.71 4.21 -11.98
CA CYS A 116 -17.48 4.95 -11.88
C CYS A 116 -17.79 6.38 -11.45
N GLY A 117 -17.46 6.70 -10.20
CA GLY A 117 -17.60 8.05 -9.66
C GLY A 117 -16.23 8.69 -9.46
N LEU A 118 -15.95 9.76 -10.20
CA LEU A 118 -14.72 10.51 -10.14
C LEU A 118 -14.97 11.83 -9.40
N GLY A 119 -14.31 12.17 -8.27
CA GLY A 119 -13.26 11.48 -7.46
C GLY A 119 -13.69 10.25 -6.65
N PHE A 120 -14.39 10.36 -5.55
CA PHE A 120 -14.93 9.23 -4.80
C PHE A 120 -16.45 9.29 -4.77
N TYR A 121 -17.08 8.13 -4.56
CA TYR A 121 -18.53 8.06 -4.47
C TYR A 121 -19.01 7.19 -3.31
N GLU A 122 -20.23 7.46 -2.86
CA GLU A 122 -21.04 6.54 -2.08
C GLU A 122 -22.34 6.29 -2.87
N PHE A 123 -22.57 5.03 -3.24
CA PHE A 123 -23.74 4.60 -4.00
C PHE A 123 -24.80 4.01 -3.07
N THR A 124 -26.05 4.39 -3.29
CA THR A 124 -27.21 3.86 -2.60
C THR A 124 -28.27 3.40 -3.58
N LEU A 125 -28.97 2.32 -3.25
CA LEU A 125 -30.15 1.85 -3.97
C LEU A 125 -31.31 1.75 -2.98
N ASN A 126 -32.41 2.45 -3.26
CA ASN A 126 -33.57 2.52 -2.38
C ASN A 126 -33.24 2.94 -0.93
N GLY A 127 -32.23 3.82 -0.78
CA GLY A 127 -31.77 4.34 0.51
C GLY A 127 -30.83 3.41 1.30
N LYS A 128 -30.42 2.28 0.74
CA LYS A 128 -29.44 1.37 1.32
C LYS A 128 -28.09 1.55 0.61
N LYS A 129 -26.99 1.70 1.35
CA LYS A 129 -25.63 1.75 0.78
C LYS A 129 -25.34 0.43 0.07
N VAL A 130 -24.77 0.52 -1.14
CA VAL A 130 -24.35 -0.61 -1.95
C VAL A 130 -22.88 -0.87 -1.68
N GLY A 131 -22.56 -2.10 -1.22
CA GLY A 131 -21.22 -2.48 -0.83
C GLY A 131 -20.76 -1.83 0.48
N ASP A 132 -19.54 -2.17 0.88
CA ASP A 132 -18.88 -1.71 2.11
C ASP A 132 -17.56 -0.98 1.85
N SER A 133 -17.32 -0.61 0.59
CA SER A 133 -16.13 0.11 0.17
C SER A 133 -16.12 1.55 0.70
N GLU A 134 -14.93 2.00 1.05
CA GLU A 134 -14.59 3.40 1.29
C GLU A 134 -13.70 3.89 0.14
N PHE A 135 -13.78 5.19 -0.20
CA PHE A 135 -12.97 5.82 -1.24
C PHE A 135 -13.04 5.13 -2.61
N ALA A 136 -14.22 4.62 -2.98
CA ALA A 136 -14.43 3.99 -4.27
C ALA A 136 -14.62 5.03 -5.39
N PRO A 137 -14.15 4.72 -6.63
CA PRO A 137 -13.24 3.65 -6.97
C PRO A 137 -11.83 3.94 -6.46
N LEU A 138 -10.96 2.92 -6.42
CA LEU A 138 -9.54 3.14 -6.12
C LEU A 138 -8.93 4.13 -7.11
N TRP A 139 -7.99 4.96 -6.63
CA TRP A 139 -7.39 6.02 -7.44
C TRP A 139 -6.25 5.53 -8.33
N SER A 140 -5.99 6.26 -9.40
CA SER A 140 -5.02 5.96 -10.45
C SER A 140 -4.52 7.25 -11.09
N ASP A 141 -3.67 7.18 -12.10
CA ASP A 141 -3.50 8.28 -13.03
C ASP A 141 -4.73 8.36 -13.95
N TYR A 142 -5.62 9.30 -13.67
CA TYR A 142 -6.90 9.40 -14.36
C TYR A 142 -6.80 9.87 -15.82
N ASP A 143 -5.63 10.34 -16.26
CA ASP A 143 -5.35 10.57 -17.67
C ASP A 143 -4.96 9.27 -18.43
N LYS A 144 -4.71 8.18 -17.70
CA LYS A 144 -4.27 6.88 -18.24
C LYS A 144 -5.26 5.76 -17.97
N SER A 145 -5.68 5.61 -16.73
CA SER A 145 -6.60 4.56 -16.27
C SER A 145 -7.68 5.13 -15.36
N VAL A 146 -8.89 4.69 -15.56
CA VAL A 146 -10.06 5.06 -14.75
C VAL A 146 -10.76 3.79 -14.30
N TYR A 147 -10.84 3.56 -12.97
CA TYR A 147 -11.44 2.34 -12.45
C TYR A 147 -12.94 2.47 -12.23
N TYR A 148 -13.66 1.38 -12.49
CA TYR A 148 -15.07 1.24 -12.14
C TYR A 148 -15.32 0.01 -11.27
N ASN A 149 -16.39 0.05 -10.51
CA ASN A 149 -16.83 -1.06 -9.65
C ASN A 149 -18.06 -1.72 -10.23
N MET A 150 -18.25 -3.02 -9.89
CA MET A 150 -19.41 -3.80 -10.21
C MET A 150 -20.02 -4.34 -8.90
N TYR A 151 -21.36 -4.27 -8.81
CA TYR A 151 -22.09 -4.77 -7.64
C TYR A 151 -23.27 -5.62 -8.07
N ASP A 152 -23.43 -6.79 -7.46
CA ASP A 152 -24.70 -7.50 -7.49
C ASP A 152 -25.67 -6.72 -6.58
N VAL A 153 -26.77 -6.27 -7.18
CA VAL A 153 -27.79 -5.46 -6.50
C VAL A 153 -29.18 -6.10 -6.56
N THR A 154 -29.25 -7.37 -6.93
CA THR A 154 -30.49 -8.13 -7.11
C THR A 154 -31.43 -7.97 -5.92
N GLU A 155 -30.94 -8.20 -4.70
CA GLU A 155 -31.71 -8.14 -3.45
C GLU A 155 -32.03 -6.69 -2.98
N LEU A 156 -31.49 -5.68 -3.66
CA LEU A 156 -31.73 -4.29 -3.31
C LEU A 156 -32.80 -3.61 -4.16
N LEU A 157 -33.16 -4.23 -5.26
CA LEU A 157 -34.27 -3.80 -6.13
C LEU A 157 -35.60 -4.36 -5.67
N GLN A 158 -36.67 -3.68 -6.02
CA GLN A 158 -38.04 -4.06 -5.77
C GLN A 158 -38.87 -3.87 -7.02
N GLU A 159 -39.93 -4.63 -7.16
CA GLU A 159 -40.94 -4.36 -8.21
C GLU A 159 -41.55 -2.97 -7.96
N GLY A 160 -41.79 -2.23 -9.06
CA GLY A 160 -42.29 -0.86 -9.01
C GLY A 160 -41.16 0.20 -9.00
N GLU A 161 -41.34 1.25 -8.24
CA GLU A 161 -40.43 2.40 -8.21
C GLU A 161 -39.15 2.10 -7.42
N ASN A 162 -38.02 2.38 -8.03
CA ASN A 162 -36.67 2.27 -7.47
C ASN A 162 -35.92 3.60 -7.62
N VAL A 163 -34.93 3.83 -6.75
CA VAL A 163 -34.11 5.04 -6.78
C VAL A 163 -32.64 4.68 -6.65
N ALA A 164 -31.83 5.06 -7.64
CA ALA A 164 -30.39 5.11 -7.56
C ALA A 164 -29.97 6.48 -7.01
N GLY A 165 -29.19 6.51 -5.95
CA GLY A 165 -28.67 7.73 -5.33
C GLY A 165 -27.15 7.65 -5.20
N VAL A 166 -26.43 8.67 -5.64
CA VAL A 166 -24.97 8.72 -5.58
C VAL A 166 -24.52 10.04 -4.94
N LEU A 167 -23.69 9.95 -3.91
CA LEU A 167 -22.96 11.07 -3.36
C LEU A 167 -21.56 11.06 -3.98
N LEU A 168 -21.14 12.18 -4.59
CA LEU A 168 -19.81 12.38 -5.18
C LEU A 168 -18.98 13.36 -4.35
N GLY A 169 -17.69 13.02 -4.16
CA GLY A 169 -16.67 13.90 -3.59
C GLY A 169 -15.53 14.18 -4.56
N ASN A 170 -14.51 14.90 -4.10
CA ASN A 170 -13.37 15.29 -4.93
C ASN A 170 -12.28 14.20 -5.07
N GLY A 171 -11.99 13.47 -4.00
CA GLY A 171 -10.94 12.42 -3.96
C GLY A 171 -9.58 12.93 -4.42
N PHE A 172 -8.84 12.07 -5.14
CA PHE A 172 -7.62 12.44 -5.87
C PHE A 172 -7.90 12.97 -7.29
N TYR A 173 -9.14 12.83 -7.77
CA TYR A 173 -9.53 13.33 -9.09
C TYR A 173 -9.52 14.86 -9.16
N ASN A 174 -9.86 15.54 -8.05
CA ASN A 174 -9.90 16.99 -7.96
C ASN A 174 -9.37 17.48 -6.60
N VAL A 175 -8.05 17.56 -6.44
CA VAL A 175 -7.39 18.03 -5.22
C VAL A 175 -7.32 19.57 -5.25
N GLN A 176 -8.35 20.20 -4.74
CA GLN A 176 -8.52 21.65 -4.78
C GLN A 176 -7.67 22.45 -3.78
N GLY A 177 -6.99 21.78 -2.82
CA GLY A 177 -6.28 22.43 -1.72
C GLY A 177 -7.24 22.96 -0.66
N GLY A 178 -6.94 24.10 -0.09
CA GLY A 178 -7.70 24.74 0.99
C GLY A 178 -6.93 24.77 2.29
N ARG A 179 -7.02 23.74 3.13
CA ARG A 179 -6.36 23.70 4.44
C ARG A 179 -4.91 23.27 4.35
N TYR A 180 -4.64 22.11 3.78
CA TYR A 180 -3.30 21.59 3.54
C TYR A 180 -2.94 21.68 2.05
N ARG A 181 -1.65 21.86 1.77
CA ARG A 181 -1.15 22.13 0.43
C ARG A 181 0.13 21.35 0.14
N LYS A 182 0.08 20.03 0.10
CA LYS A 182 1.20 19.25 -0.47
C LYS A 182 1.21 19.43 -1.98
N LEU A 183 0.05 19.20 -2.60
CA LEU A 183 -0.17 19.35 -4.04
C LEU A 183 -1.57 19.91 -4.33
N GLN A 184 -1.73 20.45 -5.51
CA GLN A 184 -3.02 20.72 -6.15
C GLN A 184 -3.00 20.13 -7.55
N ILE A 185 -4.00 19.33 -7.86
CA ILE A 185 -4.15 18.64 -9.15
C ILE A 185 -5.62 18.52 -9.46
N SER A 186 -5.99 18.64 -10.74
CA SER A 186 -7.33 18.36 -11.20
C SER A 186 -7.30 17.60 -12.52
N PHE A 187 -8.14 16.58 -12.62
CA PHE A 187 -8.45 15.86 -13.85
C PHE A 187 -9.86 16.23 -14.36
N GLY A 188 -10.61 17.04 -13.62
CA GLY A 188 -11.95 17.51 -13.91
C GLY A 188 -12.80 17.73 -12.66
N ALA A 189 -14.00 18.25 -12.82
CA ALA A 189 -15.01 18.33 -11.77
C ALA A 189 -15.56 16.91 -11.45
N PRO A 190 -16.05 16.67 -10.21
CA PRO A 190 -16.66 15.39 -9.87
C PRO A 190 -17.72 14.96 -10.87
N THR A 191 -17.61 13.73 -11.38
CA THR A 191 -18.44 13.21 -12.46
C THR A 191 -18.77 11.73 -12.25
N LEU A 192 -19.89 11.28 -12.82
CA LEU A 192 -20.43 9.92 -12.67
C LEU A 192 -20.65 9.27 -14.03
N LEU A 193 -20.29 8.00 -14.13
CA LEU A 193 -20.76 7.07 -15.16
C LEU A 193 -21.46 5.91 -14.46
N PHE A 194 -22.68 5.61 -14.85
CA PHE A 194 -23.51 4.59 -14.21
C PHE A 194 -24.29 3.76 -15.22
N SER A 195 -24.37 2.46 -14.98
CA SER A 195 -25.27 1.57 -15.70
C SER A 195 -25.78 0.47 -14.75
N LEU A 196 -27.05 0.22 -14.77
CA LEU A 196 -27.71 -0.86 -14.07
C LEU A 196 -28.39 -1.79 -15.07
N LEU A 197 -27.96 -3.02 -15.06
CA LEU A 197 -28.50 -4.11 -15.88
C LEU A 197 -29.47 -4.93 -15.03
N VAL A 198 -30.72 -5.03 -15.48
CA VAL A 198 -31.76 -5.82 -14.80
C VAL A 198 -32.25 -6.92 -15.75
N ASN A 199 -32.02 -8.17 -15.39
CA ASN A 199 -32.51 -9.33 -16.09
C ASN A 199 -33.76 -9.84 -15.36
N TYR A 200 -34.83 -10.13 -16.10
CA TYR A 200 -36.09 -10.63 -15.58
C TYR A 200 -36.25 -12.13 -15.76
N GLU A 201 -37.10 -12.76 -14.93
CA GLU A 201 -37.35 -14.20 -15.04
C GLU A 201 -37.96 -14.61 -16.39
N ASP A 202 -38.66 -13.70 -17.10
CA ASP A 202 -39.20 -13.93 -18.45
C ASP A 202 -38.14 -13.87 -19.55
N GLY A 203 -36.87 -13.68 -19.21
CA GLY A 203 -35.73 -13.60 -20.14
C GLY A 203 -35.55 -12.21 -20.78
N THR A 204 -36.42 -11.24 -20.48
CA THR A 204 -36.26 -9.86 -20.94
C THR A 204 -35.27 -9.09 -20.08
N ARG A 205 -34.85 -7.88 -20.55
CA ARG A 205 -33.85 -7.08 -19.88
C ARG A 205 -34.17 -5.60 -19.98
N ASP A 206 -33.87 -4.89 -18.89
CA ASP A 206 -33.82 -3.44 -18.84
C ASP A 206 -32.42 -2.94 -18.52
N VAL A 207 -32.11 -1.73 -19.01
CA VAL A 207 -30.86 -1.02 -18.73
C VAL A 207 -31.20 0.40 -18.27
N VAL A 208 -30.73 0.74 -17.08
CA VAL A 208 -30.84 2.10 -16.53
C VAL A 208 -29.47 2.74 -16.54
N CYS A 209 -29.27 3.78 -17.35
CA CYS A 209 -27.97 4.44 -17.52
C CYS A 209 -27.95 5.83 -16.88
N SER A 210 -26.74 6.35 -16.69
CA SER A 210 -26.55 7.79 -16.50
C SER A 210 -26.77 8.51 -17.83
N ASP A 211 -27.64 9.52 -17.81
CA ASP A 211 -28.07 10.36 -18.91
C ASP A 211 -28.58 11.71 -18.39
N ASP A 212 -29.06 12.57 -19.26
CA ASP A 212 -29.59 13.91 -18.96
C ASP A 212 -30.86 13.90 -18.08
N SER A 213 -31.51 12.75 -17.90
CA SER A 213 -32.70 12.58 -17.04
C SER A 213 -32.39 12.48 -15.56
N TRP A 214 -31.11 12.37 -15.19
CA TRP A 214 -30.68 12.43 -13.80
C TRP A 214 -30.79 13.86 -13.26
N LYS A 215 -30.89 13.94 -11.93
CA LYS A 215 -30.91 15.23 -11.24
C LYS A 215 -29.84 15.28 -10.16
N TYR A 216 -29.39 16.50 -9.83
CA TYR A 216 -28.43 16.72 -8.74
C TYR A 216 -28.85 17.88 -7.82
N ASP A 217 -28.34 17.85 -6.61
CA ASP A 217 -28.30 18.98 -5.68
C ASP A 217 -26.99 18.95 -4.88
N LEU A 218 -26.68 20.09 -4.23
CA LEU A 218 -25.48 20.18 -3.40
C LEU A 218 -25.61 19.26 -2.19
N SER A 219 -24.56 18.55 -1.88
CA SER A 219 -24.52 17.67 -0.74
C SER A 219 -24.31 18.42 0.59
N PRO A 220 -24.56 17.79 1.73
CA PRO A 220 -24.19 18.34 3.04
C PRO A 220 -22.68 18.53 3.24
N LEU A 221 -21.82 17.91 2.42
CA LEU A 221 -20.37 18.14 2.44
C LEU A 221 -20.05 19.51 1.85
N THR A 222 -19.80 20.49 2.70
CA THR A 222 -19.53 21.87 2.31
C THR A 222 -18.07 22.12 1.95
N PHE A 223 -17.17 21.29 2.46
CA PHE A 223 -15.77 21.20 2.10
C PHE A 223 -15.35 19.71 2.05
N ASN A 224 -14.57 19.34 1.04
CA ASN A 224 -14.00 18.01 0.91
C ASN A 224 -12.67 18.07 0.19
N CYS A 225 -11.60 17.61 0.86
CA CYS A 225 -10.26 17.50 0.30
C CYS A 225 -9.51 16.35 0.97
N ILE A 226 -8.93 15.46 0.17
CA ILE A 226 -8.19 14.29 0.67
C ILE A 226 -7.05 14.65 1.63
N TYR A 227 -6.45 15.84 1.49
CA TYR A 227 -5.40 16.35 2.36
C TYR A 227 -5.91 17.29 3.47
N GLY A 228 -7.06 17.93 3.29
CA GLY A 228 -7.57 18.97 4.20
C GLY A 228 -8.66 18.52 5.16
N GLY A 229 -9.25 17.35 4.92
CA GLY A 229 -10.39 16.84 5.69
C GLY A 229 -11.74 17.23 5.10
N GLU A 230 -12.77 17.31 5.94
CA GLU A 230 -14.15 17.54 5.53
C GLU A 230 -14.90 18.47 6.48
N ASP A 231 -15.83 19.26 5.92
CA ASP A 231 -16.88 19.94 6.65
C ASP A 231 -18.23 19.39 6.21
N TYR A 232 -19.03 19.00 7.18
CA TYR A 232 -20.37 18.49 6.97
C TYR A 232 -21.41 19.33 7.70
N ASP A 233 -22.37 19.85 6.98
CA ASP A 233 -23.49 20.60 7.55
C ASP A 233 -24.78 19.77 7.50
N ALA A 234 -25.08 19.09 8.60
CA ALA A 234 -26.25 18.21 8.71
C ALA A 234 -27.58 18.95 8.54
N ARG A 235 -27.60 20.28 8.66
CA ARG A 235 -28.80 21.09 8.42
C ARG A 235 -29.23 21.09 6.96
N ARG A 236 -28.29 20.70 6.05
CA ARG A 236 -28.52 20.58 4.59
C ARG A 236 -28.98 19.19 4.18
N GLU A 237 -29.05 18.23 5.09
CA GLU A 237 -29.54 16.90 4.77
C GLU A 237 -30.98 16.97 4.26
N GLN A 238 -31.22 16.32 3.14
CA GLN A 238 -32.56 16.15 2.55
C GLN A 238 -33.01 14.70 2.83
N LYS A 239 -33.77 14.53 3.92
CA LYS A 239 -34.20 13.21 4.38
C LYS A 239 -34.94 12.44 3.27
N GLY A 240 -34.48 11.23 2.96
CA GLY A 240 -35.08 10.38 1.96
C GLY A 240 -34.78 10.72 0.50
N TRP A 241 -33.79 11.59 0.24
CA TRP A 241 -33.41 12.00 -1.10
C TRP A 241 -33.08 10.83 -2.06
N ASN A 242 -32.66 9.72 -1.52
CA ASN A 242 -32.27 8.49 -2.23
C ASN A 242 -33.33 7.37 -2.10
N ARG A 243 -34.59 7.74 -1.86
CA ARG A 243 -35.74 6.84 -1.74
C ARG A 243 -36.87 7.25 -2.66
N ALA A 244 -37.77 6.30 -2.93
CA ALA A 244 -39.03 6.54 -3.64
C ALA A 244 -39.90 7.59 -2.91
N GLY A 245 -40.70 8.32 -3.67
CA GLY A 245 -41.63 9.34 -3.13
C GLY A 245 -40.98 10.64 -2.67
N PHE A 246 -39.66 10.82 -2.83
CA PHE A 246 -38.99 12.09 -2.54
C PHE A 246 -39.32 13.14 -3.63
N ASN A 247 -39.70 14.36 -3.20
CA ASN A 247 -39.95 15.46 -4.13
C ASN A 247 -38.66 16.16 -4.56
N ASP A 248 -38.19 15.82 -5.74
CA ASP A 248 -36.99 16.41 -6.35
C ASP A 248 -37.25 17.52 -7.36
N ALA A 249 -38.44 18.16 -7.33
CA ALA A 249 -38.81 19.24 -8.26
C ALA A 249 -37.85 20.45 -8.21
N ARG A 250 -37.15 20.63 -7.09
CA ARG A 250 -36.17 21.72 -6.91
C ARG A 250 -34.75 21.32 -7.30
N TRP A 251 -34.51 20.03 -7.55
CA TRP A 251 -33.20 19.54 -7.98
C TRP A 251 -32.94 19.98 -9.43
N ARG A 252 -31.67 20.24 -9.72
CA ARG A 252 -31.23 20.69 -11.02
C ARG A 252 -31.02 19.49 -11.95
N PRO A 253 -31.25 19.68 -13.28
CA PRO A 253 -30.81 18.65 -14.23
C PRO A 253 -29.28 18.52 -14.20
N VAL A 254 -28.77 17.33 -14.40
CA VAL A 254 -27.35 17.10 -14.60
C VAL A 254 -26.88 17.66 -15.92
N VAL A 255 -25.56 17.82 -16.05
CA VAL A 255 -24.92 18.22 -17.31
C VAL A 255 -24.17 16.98 -17.83
N VAL A 256 -24.43 16.62 -19.10
CA VAL A 256 -23.63 15.60 -19.79
C VAL A 256 -22.24 16.16 -20.04
N GLN A 257 -21.22 15.37 -19.75
CA GLN A 257 -19.82 15.74 -19.81
C GLN A 257 -19.04 14.90 -20.82
N GLU A 258 -17.91 15.42 -21.27
CA GLU A 258 -16.94 14.62 -22.00
C GLU A 258 -16.32 13.55 -21.09
N ALA A 259 -16.00 12.39 -21.68
CA ALA A 259 -15.30 11.31 -20.98
C ALA A 259 -13.92 11.79 -20.48
N PRO A 260 -13.44 11.26 -19.34
CA PRO A 260 -12.05 11.43 -18.94
C PRO A 260 -11.12 10.80 -19.99
N LYS A 261 -9.86 11.25 -20.04
CA LYS A 261 -8.88 10.74 -21.02
C LYS A 261 -8.48 9.29 -20.77
N GLY A 262 -8.50 8.86 -19.51
CA GLY A 262 -8.04 7.53 -19.12
C GLY A 262 -8.95 6.40 -19.60
N THR A 263 -8.35 5.26 -19.90
CA THR A 263 -9.06 4.05 -20.29
C THR A 263 -9.87 3.50 -19.10
N LEU A 264 -11.15 3.26 -19.32
CA LEU A 264 -12.06 2.68 -18.33
C LEU A 264 -11.72 1.20 -18.11
N ARG A 265 -11.42 0.83 -16.86
CA ARG A 265 -10.98 -0.51 -16.46
C ARG A 265 -11.76 -1.02 -15.26
N PRO A 266 -12.07 -2.31 -15.16
CA PRO A 266 -12.61 -2.85 -13.91
C PRO A 266 -11.56 -2.76 -12.78
N GLN A 267 -12.01 -2.37 -11.60
CA GLN A 267 -11.16 -2.45 -10.40
C GLN A 267 -10.97 -3.92 -10.04
N MET A 268 -9.74 -4.40 -10.15
CA MET A 268 -9.39 -5.80 -9.80
C MET A 268 -8.91 -5.92 -8.35
N ALA A 269 -8.20 -4.91 -7.83
CA ALA A 269 -7.73 -4.90 -6.45
C ALA A 269 -8.89 -4.87 -5.45
N ALA A 270 -8.68 -5.50 -4.31
CA ALA A 270 -9.63 -5.49 -3.21
C ALA A 270 -9.95 -4.04 -2.79
N PRO A 271 -11.19 -3.76 -2.38
CA PRO A 271 -11.57 -2.41 -1.96
C PRO A 271 -10.94 -2.01 -0.63
N VAL A 272 -10.75 -0.72 -0.44
CA VAL A 272 -10.49 -0.13 0.89
C VAL A 272 -11.78 -0.20 1.70
N LYS A 273 -11.68 -0.67 2.95
CA LYS A 273 -12.82 -0.82 3.87
C LYS A 273 -12.48 -0.34 5.28
N ILE A 274 -13.49 -0.12 6.10
CA ILE A 274 -13.28 -0.05 7.55
C ILE A 274 -13.01 -1.48 8.03
N MET A 275 -11.75 -1.75 8.38
CA MET A 275 -11.32 -3.11 8.75
C MET A 275 -11.28 -3.32 10.26
N GLU A 276 -10.96 -2.27 11.01
CA GLU A 276 -10.84 -2.31 12.47
C GLU A 276 -11.43 -1.03 13.08
N ARG A 277 -11.82 -1.10 14.36
CA ARG A 277 -12.33 0.04 15.12
C ARG A 277 -11.64 0.12 16.48
N TYR A 278 -11.24 1.32 16.88
CA TYR A 278 -10.56 1.56 18.15
C TYR A 278 -11.32 2.59 18.98
N GLY A 279 -11.57 2.23 20.24
CA GLY A 279 -12.17 3.12 21.24
C GLY A 279 -11.14 3.96 21.98
N VAL A 280 -11.61 4.93 22.75
CA VAL A 280 -10.80 5.81 23.57
C VAL A 280 -10.09 5.05 24.69
N ARG A 281 -8.78 5.24 24.81
CA ARG A 281 -7.94 4.69 25.89
C ARG A 281 -7.69 5.70 27.02
N LYS A 282 -7.52 6.97 26.65
CA LYS A 282 -7.24 8.04 27.63
C LYS A 282 -7.87 9.35 27.16
N VAL A 283 -8.36 10.11 28.10
CA VAL A 283 -8.86 11.48 27.89
C VAL A 283 -7.96 12.47 28.64
N THR A 284 -7.54 13.52 27.96
CA THR A 284 -6.75 14.61 28.56
C THR A 284 -7.45 15.93 28.25
N LYS A 285 -7.83 16.68 29.29
CA LYS A 285 -8.35 18.07 29.12
C LYS A 285 -7.18 19.02 28.96
N LEU A 286 -7.32 19.94 28.02
CA LEU A 286 -6.35 21.02 27.85
C LEU A 286 -6.71 22.23 28.73
N THR A 287 -5.70 22.81 29.38
CA THR A 287 -5.87 24.08 30.08
C THR A 287 -5.94 25.24 29.09
N PRO A 288 -6.48 26.43 29.50
CA PRO A 288 -6.49 27.60 28.63
C PRO A 288 -5.11 28.01 28.14
N GLU A 289 -4.05 27.84 28.96
CA GLU A 289 -2.66 28.11 28.58
C GLU A 289 -2.16 27.15 27.52
N GLN A 290 -2.45 25.85 27.66
CA GLN A 290 -2.12 24.83 26.68
C GLN A 290 -2.82 25.07 25.33
N ILE A 291 -4.10 25.46 25.38
CA ILE A 291 -4.86 25.86 24.20
C ILE A 291 -4.26 27.09 23.53
N ALA A 292 -3.89 28.10 24.30
CA ALA A 292 -3.28 29.35 23.79
C ALA A 292 -1.92 29.05 23.10
N SER A 293 -1.10 28.16 23.67
CA SER A 293 0.15 27.71 23.07
C SER A 293 -0.09 26.94 21.77
N ALA A 294 -1.01 26.00 21.78
CA ALA A 294 -1.39 25.24 20.59
C ALA A 294 -1.91 26.12 19.45
N CYS A 295 -2.68 27.20 19.76
CA CYS A 295 -3.13 28.18 18.77
C CYS A 295 -1.99 28.82 18.01
N LYS A 296 -0.91 29.20 18.70
CA LYS A 296 0.28 29.79 18.06
C LYS A 296 0.91 28.83 17.03
N SER A 297 0.94 27.56 17.35
CA SER A 297 1.53 26.53 16.47
C SER A 297 0.66 26.19 15.27
N THR A 298 -0.66 26.22 15.41
CA THR A 298 -1.61 25.80 14.37
C THR A 298 -2.12 26.92 13.48
N LYS A 299 -1.91 28.19 13.83
CA LYS A 299 -2.50 29.39 13.16
C LYS A 299 -4.04 29.34 13.09
N ARG A 300 -4.68 28.66 14.01
CA ARG A 300 -6.13 28.47 14.08
C ARG A 300 -6.62 28.86 15.48
N THR A 301 -7.77 29.49 15.57
CA THR A 301 -8.44 29.72 16.87
C THR A 301 -9.04 28.39 17.34
N ILE A 302 -8.64 27.93 18.53
CA ILE A 302 -9.12 26.70 19.15
C ILE A 302 -10.13 27.05 20.22
N ASP A 303 -11.22 26.29 20.32
CA ASP A 303 -12.22 26.50 21.39
C ASP A 303 -11.63 26.15 22.76
N LEU A 304 -11.91 27.01 23.75
CA LEU A 304 -11.40 26.86 25.13
C LEU A 304 -11.92 25.61 25.86
N SER A 305 -12.82 24.82 25.26
CA SER A 305 -13.31 23.55 25.81
C SER A 305 -12.59 22.34 25.24
N ALA A 306 -11.46 22.51 24.53
CA ALA A 306 -10.77 21.43 23.86
C ALA A 306 -10.23 20.35 24.82
N PHE A 307 -10.33 19.10 24.39
CA PHE A 307 -9.73 17.94 25.06
C PHE A 307 -9.15 16.98 24.03
N VAL A 308 -8.19 16.16 24.44
CA VAL A 308 -7.50 15.20 23.56
C VAL A 308 -7.84 13.77 23.99
N LEU A 309 -8.17 12.97 23.01
CA LEU A 309 -8.43 11.54 23.14
C LEU A 309 -7.23 10.75 22.57
N ASP A 310 -6.63 9.88 23.38
CA ASP A 310 -5.68 8.88 22.89
C ASP A 310 -6.47 7.61 22.51
N MET A 311 -6.44 7.22 21.25
CA MET A 311 -7.12 6.04 20.74
C MET A 311 -6.29 4.76 20.91
N GLY A 312 -5.04 4.88 21.40
CA GLY A 312 -4.14 3.77 21.69
C GLY A 312 -3.42 3.17 20.50
N GLN A 313 -3.86 3.42 19.29
CA GLN A 313 -3.26 2.89 18.05
C GLN A 313 -3.13 4.02 17.01
N ASN A 314 -1.94 4.19 16.46
CA ASN A 314 -1.74 4.98 15.25
C ASN A 314 -2.30 4.20 14.04
N LEU A 315 -3.07 4.86 13.18
CA LEU A 315 -3.79 4.21 12.08
C LEU A 315 -4.09 5.19 10.96
N ALA A 316 -4.34 4.70 9.76
CA ALA A 316 -4.93 5.46 8.67
C ALA A 316 -6.46 5.38 8.73
N GLY A 317 -7.13 6.52 8.78
CA GLY A 317 -8.60 6.48 8.85
C GLY A 317 -9.24 7.79 9.23
N PHE A 318 -10.38 7.67 9.91
CA PHE A 318 -11.19 8.81 10.33
C PHE A 318 -11.97 8.49 11.61
N PRO A 319 -12.33 9.53 12.41
CA PRO A 319 -13.20 9.33 13.57
C PRO A 319 -14.66 9.16 13.16
N GLU A 320 -15.41 8.34 13.90
CA GLU A 320 -16.87 8.27 13.89
C GLU A 320 -17.39 8.75 15.23
N ILE A 321 -18.27 9.73 15.23
CA ILE A 321 -18.81 10.36 16.44
C ILE A 321 -20.32 10.18 16.55
N THR A 322 -20.82 10.08 17.79
CA THR A 322 -22.23 10.30 18.14
C THR A 322 -22.31 11.50 19.08
N VAL A 323 -23.04 12.51 18.66
CA VAL A 323 -23.11 13.81 19.35
C VAL A 323 -24.55 14.28 19.48
N ARG A 324 -24.87 14.98 20.58
CA ARG A 324 -26.16 15.63 20.81
C ARG A 324 -25.97 17.09 21.12
N GLY A 325 -26.69 17.96 20.43
CA GLY A 325 -26.63 19.39 20.64
C GLY A 325 -27.76 20.15 19.96
N LYS A 326 -27.65 21.47 19.90
CA LYS A 326 -28.62 22.33 19.23
C LYS A 326 -28.27 22.50 17.76
N ARG A 327 -29.28 22.78 16.94
CA ARG A 327 -29.12 23.10 15.53
C ARG A 327 -28.11 24.23 15.31
N GLY A 328 -27.16 24.00 14.43
CA GLY A 328 -26.12 24.94 14.05
C GLY A 328 -24.88 24.95 14.94
N GLN A 329 -24.88 24.22 16.06
CA GLN A 329 -23.65 24.02 16.82
C GLN A 329 -22.66 23.17 16.06
N LYS A 330 -21.37 23.37 16.32
CA LYS A 330 -20.28 22.71 15.61
C LYS A 330 -19.41 21.91 16.55
N VAL A 331 -18.93 20.79 16.07
CA VAL A 331 -17.87 19.97 16.68
C VAL A 331 -16.73 19.86 15.69
N THR A 332 -15.53 20.19 16.11
CA THR A 332 -14.31 20.06 15.29
C THR A 332 -13.42 18.97 15.84
N LEU A 333 -12.94 18.10 14.94
CA LEU A 333 -12.05 16.98 15.26
C LEU A 333 -10.72 17.19 14.55
N VAL A 334 -9.68 17.46 15.31
CA VAL A 334 -8.30 17.57 14.81
C VAL A 334 -7.59 16.28 15.13
N VAL A 335 -7.02 15.63 14.11
CA VAL A 335 -6.36 14.34 14.23
C VAL A 335 -4.85 14.48 14.07
N ALA A 336 -4.06 13.72 14.85
CA ALA A 336 -2.61 13.76 14.77
C ALA A 336 -1.96 12.46 15.24
N GLU A 337 -0.76 12.17 14.75
CA GLU A 337 0.06 11.02 15.18
C GLU A 337 0.76 11.28 16.50
N ALA A 338 1.08 12.54 16.79
CA ALA A 338 1.82 12.96 17.97
C ALA A 338 1.16 14.17 18.64
N LEU A 339 1.58 14.45 19.88
CA LEU A 339 1.17 15.61 20.64
C LEU A 339 2.29 16.65 20.69
N THR A 340 1.93 17.90 20.95
CA THR A 340 2.86 18.95 21.36
C THR A 340 3.33 18.70 22.79
N GLU A 341 4.35 19.42 23.24
CA GLU A 341 4.79 19.38 24.65
C GLU A 341 3.65 19.75 25.61
N GLU A 342 2.75 20.62 25.19
CA GLU A 342 1.59 21.04 25.96
C GLU A 342 0.42 20.03 25.92
N GLY A 343 0.55 18.97 25.12
CA GLY A 343 -0.45 17.90 25.02
C GLY A 343 -1.55 18.09 23.97
N ALA A 344 -1.46 19.10 23.11
CA ALA A 344 -2.38 19.29 21.98
C ALA A 344 -1.95 18.45 20.74
N CYS A 345 -2.87 18.18 19.84
CA CYS A 345 -2.58 17.51 18.59
C CYS A 345 -1.55 18.27 17.73
N ASN A 346 -0.46 17.60 17.40
CA ASN A 346 0.66 18.16 16.64
C ASN A 346 0.62 17.70 15.19
N GLN A 347 0.28 18.59 14.27
CA GLN A 347 0.32 18.35 12.82
C GLN A 347 1.52 19.01 12.13
N ARG A 348 2.54 19.46 12.90
CA ARG A 348 3.64 20.23 12.33
C ARG A 348 4.42 19.46 11.27
N GLN A 349 4.61 18.17 11.50
CA GLN A 349 5.42 17.30 10.65
C GLN A 349 4.60 16.52 9.63
N THR A 350 3.27 16.45 9.82
CA THR A 350 2.37 15.58 9.06
C THR A 350 1.40 16.31 8.15
N GLY A 351 1.71 17.56 7.80
CA GLY A 351 0.84 18.42 6.96
C GLY A 351 -0.21 19.18 7.78
N ARG A 352 -0.14 20.49 7.75
CA ARG A 352 -1.13 21.41 8.36
C ARG A 352 -2.08 21.86 7.27
N GLN A 353 -3.25 22.09 7.50
CA GLN A 353 -4.22 21.83 8.56
C GLN A 353 -5.15 20.74 8.04
N HIS A 354 -5.26 19.64 8.76
CA HIS A 354 -6.25 18.61 8.48
C HIS A 354 -7.19 18.50 9.68
N TYR A 355 -8.49 18.66 9.47
CA TYR A 355 -9.51 18.48 10.50
C TYR A 355 -10.86 18.21 9.87
N TYR A 356 -11.79 17.74 10.69
CA TYR A 356 -13.17 17.47 10.34
C TYR A 356 -14.09 18.38 11.13
N GLU A 357 -15.11 18.97 10.50
CA GLU A 357 -16.09 19.81 11.16
C GLU A 357 -17.50 19.27 10.90
N TYR A 358 -18.24 19.05 11.97
CA TYR A 358 -19.63 18.64 11.91
C TYR A 358 -20.54 19.71 12.48
N THR A 359 -21.47 20.22 11.65
CA THR A 359 -22.51 21.14 12.09
C THR A 359 -23.81 20.37 12.31
N LEU A 360 -24.30 20.39 13.56
CA LEU A 360 -25.44 19.62 13.99
C LEU A 360 -26.76 20.15 13.38
N LYS A 361 -27.67 19.23 13.05
CA LYS A 361 -29.06 19.56 12.70
C LYS A 361 -29.96 19.77 13.93
N GLY A 362 -29.60 19.25 15.10
CA GLY A 362 -30.29 19.44 16.37
C GLY A 362 -31.44 18.46 16.58
N GLU A 363 -31.39 17.26 15.99
CA GLU A 363 -32.45 16.25 16.02
C GLU A 363 -32.10 15.03 16.89
N GLY A 364 -31.75 15.24 18.17
CA GLY A 364 -31.43 14.14 19.08
C GLY A 364 -29.97 13.71 19.03
N ASP A 365 -29.69 12.41 19.07
CA ASP A 365 -28.35 11.87 18.89
C ASP A 365 -28.06 11.76 17.39
N GLU A 366 -26.96 12.34 16.97
CA GLU A 366 -26.52 12.42 15.59
C GLU A 366 -25.21 11.65 15.45
N THR A 367 -25.19 10.63 14.58
CA THR A 367 -23.97 9.85 14.29
C THR A 367 -23.43 10.26 12.93
N TRP A 368 -22.15 10.58 12.89
CA TRP A 368 -21.49 11.03 11.68
C TRP A 368 -20.03 10.58 11.61
N ARG A 369 -19.54 10.37 10.39
CA ARG A 369 -18.14 10.15 10.04
C ARG A 369 -17.79 10.82 8.71
N PRO A 370 -16.51 11.17 8.46
CA PRO A 370 -16.04 11.58 7.14
C PRO A 370 -16.31 10.55 6.06
N ARG A 371 -16.43 10.99 4.82
CA ARG A 371 -16.79 10.15 3.66
C ARG A 371 -15.64 9.95 2.70
N PHE A 372 -14.88 11.02 2.37
CA PHE A 372 -13.96 11.03 1.25
C PHE A 372 -12.57 11.55 1.60
N SER A 373 -12.19 11.50 2.87
CA SER A 373 -10.84 11.80 3.34
C SER A 373 -10.44 10.94 4.51
N TYR A 374 -9.14 10.66 4.64
CA TYR A 374 -8.54 9.96 5.75
C TYR A 374 -7.24 10.64 6.16
N TYR A 375 -6.73 10.28 7.34
CA TYR A 375 -5.47 10.78 7.86
C TYR A 375 -4.79 9.73 8.73
N GLY A 376 -3.44 9.80 8.84
CA GLY A 376 -2.69 9.02 9.81
C GLY A 376 -2.76 9.66 11.19
N TYR A 377 -3.30 8.95 12.19
CA TYR A 377 -3.43 9.53 13.53
C TYR A 377 -3.57 8.47 14.63
N ARG A 378 -3.19 8.87 15.84
CA ARG A 378 -3.46 8.19 17.10
C ARG A 378 -4.33 9.03 18.02
N TYR A 379 -4.20 10.36 17.94
CA TYR A 379 -4.86 11.30 18.84
C TYR A 379 -5.95 12.09 18.11
N ILE A 380 -7.03 12.35 18.83
CA ILE A 380 -8.12 13.19 18.35
C ILE A 380 -8.31 14.34 19.35
N GLN A 381 -8.08 15.57 18.92
CA GLN A 381 -8.45 16.77 19.68
C GLN A 381 -9.87 17.16 19.29
N VAL A 382 -10.76 17.17 20.28
CA VAL A 382 -12.17 17.55 20.12
C VAL A 382 -12.35 18.96 20.62
N GLU A 383 -12.96 19.80 19.79
CA GLU A 383 -13.24 21.19 20.08
C GLU A 383 -14.72 21.49 19.90
N GLY A 384 -15.26 22.41 20.72
CA GLY A 384 -16.66 22.81 20.63
C GLY A 384 -17.66 21.80 21.20
N ALA A 385 -17.22 20.84 22.02
CA ALA A 385 -18.06 19.85 22.68
C ALA A 385 -17.60 19.59 24.12
N VAL A 386 -18.42 18.90 24.89
CA VAL A 386 -18.11 18.34 26.21
C VAL A 386 -18.38 16.85 26.22
N LEU A 387 -17.71 16.11 27.09
CA LEU A 387 -17.97 14.68 27.26
C LEU A 387 -19.29 14.43 27.99
N LYS A 388 -19.89 13.27 27.73
CA LYS A 388 -21.08 12.80 28.43
C LYS A 388 -20.84 12.77 29.94
N GLY A 389 -21.72 13.41 30.72
CA GLY A 389 -21.67 13.46 32.20
C GLY A 389 -20.88 14.63 32.75
N GLU A 390 -20.26 15.47 31.94
CA GLU A 390 -19.52 16.65 32.36
C GLU A 390 -20.42 17.86 32.59
N LYS A 391 -19.96 18.80 33.45
CA LYS A 391 -20.58 20.11 33.60
C LYS A 391 -20.54 20.87 32.28
N ASN A 392 -21.70 21.40 31.85
CA ASN A 392 -21.85 22.06 30.55
C ASN A 392 -22.53 23.43 30.67
N PRO A 393 -21.90 24.42 31.34
CA PRO A 393 -22.52 25.74 31.54
C PRO A 393 -22.71 26.52 30.23
N ARG A 394 -21.85 26.26 29.24
CA ARG A 394 -21.92 26.87 27.88
C ARG A 394 -22.95 26.22 26.98
N LYS A 395 -23.60 25.14 27.43
CA LYS A 395 -24.58 24.35 26.64
C LYS A 395 -24.03 23.89 25.30
N LEU A 396 -22.74 23.50 25.27
CA LEU A 396 -22.07 22.94 24.08
C LEU A 396 -22.67 21.57 23.72
N PRO A 397 -22.47 21.08 22.49
CA PRO A 397 -22.73 19.69 22.12
C PRO A 397 -22.13 18.72 23.11
N VAL A 398 -22.83 17.62 23.35
CA VAL A 398 -22.36 16.53 24.21
C VAL A 398 -21.89 15.39 23.32
N LEU A 399 -20.61 15.09 23.38
CA LEU A 399 -20.05 13.89 22.74
C LEU A 399 -20.50 12.65 23.51
N LYS A 400 -21.30 11.81 22.87
CA LYS A 400 -21.90 10.59 23.44
C LYS A 400 -21.01 9.41 23.26
N ASP A 401 -20.42 9.30 22.06
CA ASP A 401 -19.53 8.22 21.66
C ASP A 401 -18.55 8.70 20.58
N ILE A 402 -17.36 8.10 20.54
CA ILE A 402 -16.37 8.30 19.49
C ILE A 402 -15.49 7.05 19.35
N GLN A 403 -15.23 6.67 18.11
CA GLN A 403 -14.30 5.61 17.76
C GLN A 403 -13.47 5.99 16.54
N SER A 404 -12.27 5.45 16.43
CA SER A 404 -11.46 5.53 15.22
C SER A 404 -11.75 4.37 14.29
N CYS A 405 -12.06 4.67 13.03
CA CYS A 405 -12.23 3.70 11.97
C CYS A 405 -10.90 3.53 11.24
N PHE A 406 -10.26 2.38 11.36
CA PHE A 406 -9.05 2.05 10.63
C PHE A 406 -9.43 1.54 9.25
N VAL A 407 -8.98 2.24 8.20
CA VAL A 407 -9.29 1.93 6.82
C VAL A 407 -8.05 1.52 6.04
N TYR A 408 -8.16 0.41 5.32
CA TYR A 408 -7.09 -0.06 4.44
C TYR A 408 -7.65 -1.05 3.40
N ASN A 409 -6.83 -1.37 2.39
CA ASN A 409 -7.17 -2.34 1.37
C ASN A 409 -7.45 -3.70 2.00
N SER A 410 -8.56 -4.31 1.64
CA SER A 410 -9.03 -5.56 2.23
C SER A 410 -8.36 -6.82 1.67
N ALA A 411 -7.16 -6.69 1.08
CA ALA A 411 -6.32 -7.84 0.73
C ALA A 411 -6.13 -8.76 1.94
N LYS A 412 -6.26 -10.06 1.73
CA LYS A 412 -6.25 -11.04 2.80
C LYS A 412 -4.88 -11.15 3.45
N LYS A 413 -4.81 -11.12 4.79
CA LYS A 413 -3.60 -11.54 5.50
C LYS A 413 -3.45 -13.05 5.37
N VAL A 414 -2.27 -13.51 4.94
CA VAL A 414 -2.00 -14.93 4.63
C VAL A 414 -0.98 -15.57 5.55
N SER A 415 -0.38 -14.83 6.45
CA SER A 415 0.60 -15.37 7.41
C SER A 415 0.25 -15.07 8.86
N ALA A 416 0.90 -15.82 9.73
CA ALA A 416 1.02 -15.52 11.15
C ALA A 416 2.48 -15.78 11.56
N PHE A 417 2.99 -14.95 12.45
CA PHE A 417 4.35 -15.09 13.02
C PHE A 417 4.32 -14.77 14.51
N GLU A 418 4.90 -15.64 15.30
CA GLU A 418 5.17 -15.44 16.72
C GLU A 418 6.46 -16.15 17.11
N CYS A 419 7.27 -15.55 17.96
CA CYS A 419 8.47 -16.15 18.50
C CYS A 419 8.64 -15.85 19.99
N SER A 420 9.62 -16.46 20.62
CA SER A 420 9.91 -16.23 22.05
C SER A 420 10.51 -14.84 22.35
N ASN A 421 10.90 -14.06 21.34
CA ASN A 421 11.47 -12.73 21.53
C ASN A 421 10.38 -11.64 21.48
N PRO A 422 10.15 -10.88 22.57
CA PRO A 422 9.10 -9.88 22.62
C PRO A 422 9.36 -8.68 21.70
N ILE A 423 10.63 -8.30 21.47
CA ILE A 423 10.99 -7.18 20.57
C ILE A 423 10.67 -7.56 19.13
N PHE A 424 11.00 -8.77 18.69
CA PHE A 424 10.71 -9.24 17.33
C PHE A 424 9.21 -9.34 17.06
N ASN A 425 8.44 -9.90 18.01
CA ASN A 425 6.98 -9.91 17.91
C ASN A 425 6.40 -8.50 17.84
N ALA A 426 6.95 -7.57 18.60
CA ALA A 426 6.51 -6.17 18.57
C ALA A 426 6.94 -5.47 17.28
N ALA A 427 8.16 -5.72 16.78
CA ALA A 427 8.64 -5.19 15.50
C ALA A 427 7.75 -5.65 14.34
N HIS A 428 7.44 -6.96 14.25
CA HIS A 428 6.50 -7.50 13.27
C HIS A 428 5.15 -6.78 13.32
N ARG A 429 4.60 -6.55 14.54
CA ARG A 429 3.34 -5.81 14.69
C ARG A 429 3.44 -4.34 14.28
N LEU A 430 4.57 -3.65 14.57
CA LEU A 430 4.79 -2.27 14.10
C LEU A 430 4.78 -2.18 12.58
N ILE A 431 5.49 -3.11 11.93
CA ILE A 431 5.57 -3.21 10.46
C ILE A 431 4.18 -3.50 9.89
N GLU A 432 3.50 -4.52 10.41
CA GLU A 432 2.16 -4.92 9.97
C GLU A 432 1.16 -3.75 10.04
N LYS A 433 1.15 -3.00 11.15
CA LYS A 433 0.24 -1.85 11.32
C LYS A 433 0.60 -0.69 10.40
N ALA A 434 1.89 -0.44 10.13
CA ALA A 434 2.32 0.58 9.19
C ALA A 434 2.00 0.19 7.74
N VAL A 435 2.22 -1.08 7.36
CA VAL A 435 1.83 -1.60 6.03
C VAL A 435 0.32 -1.45 5.82
N ARG A 436 -0.51 -1.88 6.77
CA ARG A 436 -1.97 -1.73 6.67
C ARG A 436 -2.39 -0.28 6.53
N SER A 437 -1.79 0.63 7.31
CA SER A 437 -2.08 2.06 7.21
C SER A 437 -1.78 2.64 5.82
N ASN A 438 -0.79 2.09 5.14
CA ASN A 438 -0.31 2.58 3.85
C ASN A 438 -0.77 1.74 2.66
N MET A 439 -1.41 0.60 2.87
CA MET A 439 -2.00 -0.23 1.82
C MET A 439 -3.40 0.28 1.48
N GLN A 440 -3.47 1.20 0.52
CA GLN A 440 -4.68 1.88 0.07
C GLN A 440 -5.00 1.49 -1.40
N SER A 441 -5.08 2.43 -2.34
CA SER A 441 -5.10 2.13 -3.77
C SER A 441 -3.70 1.76 -4.30
N VAL A 442 -2.70 2.25 -3.64
CA VAL A 442 -1.27 1.95 -3.81
C VAL A 442 -0.67 1.73 -2.43
N PHE A 443 0.56 1.28 -2.35
CA PHE A 443 1.34 1.42 -1.12
C PHE A 443 1.81 2.86 -1.01
N THR A 444 1.23 3.62 -0.07
CA THR A 444 1.64 5.00 0.20
C THR A 444 2.83 5.01 1.16
N ASP A 445 3.67 6.04 1.06
CA ASP A 445 4.75 6.29 2.02
C ASP A 445 4.22 6.55 3.42
N CYS A 446 3.27 7.47 3.51
CA CYS A 446 2.63 7.86 4.77
C CYS A 446 1.15 8.21 4.57
N PRO A 447 0.28 8.02 5.61
CA PRO A 447 -1.16 8.18 5.45
C PRO A 447 -1.66 9.63 5.67
N HIS A 448 -0.79 10.63 5.63
CA HIS A 448 -1.17 12.03 5.96
C HIS A 448 -0.66 13.06 4.96
N ARG A 449 0.62 13.51 5.06
CA ARG A 449 1.13 14.65 4.29
C ARG A 449 1.35 14.37 2.82
N GLU A 450 1.74 13.14 2.45
CA GLU A 450 2.08 12.77 1.08
C GLU A 450 1.01 11.91 0.42
N LYS A 451 0.72 10.74 0.96
CA LYS A 451 -0.19 9.75 0.37
C LYS A 451 0.19 9.40 -1.07
N LEU A 452 1.52 9.37 -1.34
CA LEU A 452 2.09 9.07 -2.65
C LEU A 452 2.57 7.63 -2.71
N GLY A 453 2.48 7.03 -3.89
CA GLY A 453 2.98 5.68 -4.14
C GLY A 453 4.46 5.67 -4.48
N TRP A 454 5.32 5.95 -3.50
CA TRP A 454 6.76 5.82 -3.63
C TRP A 454 7.16 4.37 -3.90
N LEU A 455 7.99 4.13 -4.91
CA LEU A 455 8.16 2.79 -5.51
C LEU A 455 9.15 1.89 -4.80
N GLU A 456 10.11 2.45 -4.05
CA GLU A 456 11.10 1.66 -3.31
C GLU A 456 10.44 0.65 -2.37
N GLN A 457 9.36 1.05 -1.74
CA GLN A 457 8.65 0.21 -0.77
C GLN A 457 8.06 -1.05 -1.38
N VAL A 458 7.73 -1.01 -2.68
CA VAL A 458 7.12 -2.13 -3.40
C VAL A 458 8.10 -3.30 -3.56
N HIS A 459 9.41 -3.02 -3.71
CA HIS A 459 10.40 -4.07 -3.89
C HIS A 459 11.35 -4.24 -2.70
N LEU A 460 11.74 -3.17 -1.99
CA LEU A 460 12.59 -3.31 -0.81
C LEU A 460 11.88 -4.02 0.34
N ASN A 461 10.58 -3.77 0.51
CA ASN A 461 9.72 -4.53 1.43
C ASN A 461 8.93 -5.65 0.73
N GLY A 462 9.12 -5.83 -0.58
CA GLY A 462 8.33 -6.74 -1.42
C GLY A 462 8.15 -8.13 -0.85
N PRO A 463 9.22 -8.85 -0.47
CA PRO A 463 9.10 -10.18 0.12
C PRO A 463 8.29 -10.18 1.43
N GLY A 464 8.51 -9.22 2.33
CA GLY A 464 7.72 -9.07 3.56
C GLY A 464 6.23 -8.85 3.27
N LEU A 465 5.91 -8.03 2.24
CA LEU A 465 4.54 -7.81 1.80
C LEU A 465 3.90 -9.10 1.26
N LEU A 466 4.64 -9.86 0.42
CA LEU A 466 4.19 -11.12 -0.17
C LEU A 466 4.05 -12.26 0.86
N TYR A 467 4.87 -12.26 1.92
CA TYR A 467 4.68 -13.17 3.05
C TYR A 467 3.42 -12.85 3.85
N ASN A 468 3.07 -11.58 4.00
CA ASN A 468 2.00 -11.17 4.88
C ASN A 468 0.62 -11.08 4.21
N TYR A 469 0.57 -10.74 2.91
CA TYR A 469 -0.70 -10.46 2.23
C TYR A 469 -0.82 -11.20 0.90
N ASP A 470 -2.05 -11.61 0.58
CA ASP A 470 -2.41 -12.05 -0.76
C ASP A 470 -2.48 -10.83 -1.69
N LEU A 471 -1.46 -10.71 -2.53
CA LEU A 471 -1.34 -9.60 -3.48
C LEU A 471 -1.78 -9.99 -4.91
N THR A 472 -2.37 -11.16 -5.11
CA THR A 472 -2.76 -11.65 -6.45
C THR A 472 -3.68 -10.69 -7.19
N ALA A 473 -4.59 -10.01 -6.49
CA ALA A 473 -5.46 -8.99 -7.08
C ALA A 473 -4.86 -7.56 -7.02
N PHE A 474 -3.95 -7.29 -6.09
CA PHE A 474 -3.39 -5.95 -5.90
C PHE A 474 -2.14 -5.70 -6.77
N ALA A 475 -1.27 -6.70 -6.96
CA ALA A 475 -0.07 -6.57 -7.78
C ALA A 475 -0.35 -6.17 -9.24
N PRO A 476 -1.38 -6.70 -9.94
CA PRO A 476 -1.73 -6.23 -11.28
C PRO A 476 -2.07 -4.74 -11.35
N GLN A 477 -2.71 -4.17 -10.31
CA GLN A 477 -3.01 -2.75 -10.25
C GLN A 477 -1.76 -1.90 -9.98
N ILE A 478 -0.86 -2.35 -9.10
CA ILE A 478 0.44 -1.71 -8.85
C ILE A 478 1.23 -1.63 -10.15
N MET A 479 1.34 -2.76 -10.87
CA MET A 479 2.03 -2.82 -12.16
C MET A 479 1.37 -1.93 -13.22
N GLN A 480 0.04 -1.84 -13.25
CA GLN A 480 -0.66 -0.95 -14.17
C GLN A 480 -0.36 0.53 -13.85
N ASN A 481 -0.34 0.91 -12.58
CA ASN A 481 0.01 2.28 -12.17
C ASN A 481 1.46 2.63 -12.55
N MET A 482 2.41 1.70 -12.39
CA MET A 482 3.79 1.90 -12.83
C MET A 482 3.89 2.03 -14.36
N ALA A 483 3.19 1.19 -15.11
CA ALA A 483 3.18 1.26 -16.57
C ALA A 483 2.53 2.55 -17.07
N ASP A 484 1.48 3.04 -16.42
CA ASP A 484 0.80 4.29 -16.73
C ASP A 484 1.69 5.52 -16.41
N ALA A 485 2.51 5.43 -15.35
CA ALA A 485 3.43 6.51 -14.95
C ALA A 485 4.70 6.56 -15.81
N GLN A 486 5.08 5.45 -16.48
CA GLN A 486 6.29 5.40 -17.28
C GLN A 486 6.31 6.46 -18.39
N HIS A 487 7.34 7.29 -18.44
CA HIS A 487 7.50 8.33 -19.43
C HIS A 487 7.76 7.77 -20.84
N ARG A 488 7.51 8.58 -21.88
CA ARG A 488 7.68 8.15 -23.28
C ARG A 488 9.11 7.73 -23.62
N ASN A 489 10.10 8.38 -23.01
CA ASN A 489 11.53 8.05 -23.17
C ASN A 489 11.94 6.77 -22.42
N GLY A 490 11.05 6.14 -21.66
CA GLY A 490 11.31 4.96 -20.86
C GLY A 490 11.61 5.23 -19.39
N ALA A 491 11.86 6.48 -18.99
CA ALA A 491 12.10 6.85 -17.59
C ALA A 491 10.96 6.38 -16.68
N MET A 492 11.33 6.00 -15.44
CA MET A 492 10.38 5.64 -14.42
C MET A 492 10.41 6.68 -13.29
N PRO A 493 9.32 7.42 -13.04
CA PRO A 493 9.29 8.33 -11.91
C PRO A 493 9.34 7.56 -10.59
N SER A 494 9.83 8.20 -9.54
CA SER A 494 9.95 7.57 -8.22
C SER A 494 8.60 7.31 -7.55
N THR A 495 7.50 7.85 -8.08
CA THR A 495 6.13 7.63 -7.57
C THR A 495 5.17 7.18 -8.68
N ALA A 496 4.24 6.27 -8.36
CA ALA A 496 3.17 5.87 -9.26
C ALA A 496 1.83 5.70 -8.48
N PRO A 497 0.75 6.41 -8.86
CA PRO A 497 0.65 7.44 -9.92
C PRO A 497 1.57 8.63 -9.70
N GLU A 498 2.06 9.24 -10.78
CA GLU A 498 2.89 10.43 -10.71
C GLU A 498 2.02 11.69 -10.50
N TYR A 499 1.57 11.91 -9.25
CA TYR A 499 0.81 13.11 -8.89
C TYR A 499 1.68 14.33 -8.61
N VAL A 500 2.97 14.12 -8.43
CA VAL A 500 3.98 15.16 -8.23
C VAL A 500 5.07 14.97 -9.27
N VAL A 501 5.37 16.02 -10.01
CA VAL A 501 6.55 16.09 -10.87
C VAL A 501 7.61 16.86 -10.10
N PHE A 502 8.73 16.21 -9.82
CA PHE A 502 9.84 16.82 -9.10
C PHE A 502 10.77 17.49 -10.11
N GLU A 503 10.75 18.82 -10.14
CA GLU A 503 11.54 19.65 -11.06
C GLU A 503 12.26 20.76 -10.31
N GLY A 504 13.42 21.15 -10.82
CA GLY A 504 14.22 22.26 -10.30
C GLY A 504 15.41 21.86 -9.46
N PRO A 505 16.26 22.81 -9.07
CA PRO A 505 17.51 22.54 -8.37
C PRO A 505 17.32 21.73 -7.08
N GLY A 506 18.01 20.60 -6.97
CA GLY A 506 17.95 19.71 -5.81
C GLY A 506 16.72 18.79 -5.75
N MET A 507 15.86 18.80 -6.78
CA MET A 507 14.70 17.92 -6.86
C MET A 507 14.90 16.73 -7.81
N ASP A 508 15.93 16.77 -8.66
CA ASP A 508 16.18 15.77 -9.71
C ASP A 508 16.34 14.35 -9.14
N ALA A 509 16.98 14.23 -7.96
CA ALA A 509 17.14 12.93 -7.29
C ALA A 509 15.83 12.29 -6.85
N PHE A 510 14.80 13.11 -6.60
CA PHE A 510 13.46 12.62 -6.26
C PHE A 510 12.62 12.27 -7.49
N ALA A 511 12.97 12.82 -8.65
CA ALA A 511 12.20 12.63 -9.87
C ALA A 511 12.27 11.18 -10.38
N GLU A 512 13.48 10.64 -10.49
CA GLU A 512 13.75 9.35 -11.11
C GLU A 512 14.98 8.67 -10.46
N SER A 513 14.78 8.08 -9.30
CA SER A 513 15.84 7.33 -8.61
C SER A 513 15.84 5.86 -9.09
N PRO A 514 16.97 5.29 -9.52
CA PRO A 514 17.03 3.89 -9.94
C PRO A 514 16.59 2.91 -8.85
N GLU A 515 16.85 3.22 -7.60
CA GLU A 515 16.48 2.46 -6.43
C GLU A 515 14.94 2.39 -6.26
N TRP A 516 14.22 3.40 -6.76
CA TRP A 516 12.75 3.47 -6.78
C TRP A 516 12.18 2.86 -8.07
N GLY A 517 12.63 3.36 -9.21
CA GLY A 517 12.12 2.92 -10.52
C GLY A 517 12.38 1.45 -10.82
N GLY A 518 13.38 0.84 -10.19
CA GLY A 518 13.68 -0.59 -10.26
C GLY A 518 12.50 -1.50 -9.91
N ALA A 519 11.54 -1.02 -9.13
CA ALA A 519 10.32 -1.75 -8.79
C ALA A 519 9.57 -2.27 -10.03
N LEU A 520 9.57 -1.52 -11.14
CA LEU A 520 8.93 -1.93 -12.39
C LEU A 520 9.46 -3.28 -12.93
N VAL A 521 10.74 -3.58 -12.67
CA VAL A 521 11.41 -4.78 -13.18
C VAL A 521 11.52 -5.87 -12.12
N VAL A 522 11.78 -5.48 -10.88
CA VAL A 522 12.05 -6.41 -9.78
C VAL A 522 10.76 -7.02 -9.20
N PHE A 523 9.74 -6.21 -8.97
CA PHE A 523 8.51 -6.65 -8.29
C PHE A 523 7.73 -7.74 -9.05
N PRO A 524 7.53 -7.68 -10.39
CA PRO A 524 6.84 -8.75 -11.10
C PRO A 524 7.59 -10.09 -11.07
N TYR A 525 8.91 -10.06 -10.88
CA TYR A 525 9.68 -11.29 -10.68
C TYR A 525 9.50 -11.84 -9.26
N MET A 526 9.48 -11.01 -8.22
CA MET A 526 9.14 -11.43 -6.86
C MET A 526 7.73 -12.04 -6.78
N TYR A 527 6.79 -11.45 -7.53
CA TYR A 527 5.44 -11.99 -7.68
C TYR A 527 5.47 -13.38 -8.31
N TYR A 528 6.23 -13.54 -9.39
CA TYR A 528 6.43 -14.86 -10.06
C TYR A 528 7.05 -15.89 -9.12
N GLU A 529 8.08 -15.54 -8.37
CA GLU A 529 8.71 -16.45 -7.39
C GLU A 529 7.71 -16.92 -6.33
N THR A 530 6.81 -16.02 -5.88
CA THR A 530 5.82 -16.32 -4.84
C THR A 530 4.67 -17.18 -5.36
N TYR A 531 4.10 -16.82 -6.51
CA TYR A 531 2.85 -17.41 -7.00
C TYR A 531 3.03 -18.40 -8.16
N GLY A 532 4.21 -18.47 -8.77
CA GLY A 532 4.44 -19.23 -9.99
C GLY A 532 3.76 -18.63 -11.23
N ASP A 533 3.21 -17.42 -11.12
CA ASP A 533 2.47 -16.72 -12.17
C ASP A 533 3.34 -15.70 -12.89
N ASP A 534 3.68 -16.00 -14.14
CA ASP A 534 4.51 -15.17 -15.00
C ASP A 534 3.74 -14.09 -15.81
N SER A 535 2.44 -13.97 -15.57
CA SER A 535 1.54 -13.11 -16.35
C SER A 535 1.94 -11.62 -16.30
N LEU A 536 2.39 -11.13 -15.14
CA LEU A 536 2.87 -9.75 -14.99
C LEU A 536 4.15 -9.51 -15.77
N ILE A 537 5.10 -10.47 -15.74
CA ILE A 537 6.33 -10.40 -16.53
C ILE A 537 5.98 -10.33 -18.01
N LYS A 538 5.17 -11.24 -18.53
CA LYS A 538 4.77 -11.27 -19.94
C LYS A 538 4.06 -10.00 -20.37
N LYS A 539 3.13 -9.50 -19.54
CA LYS A 539 2.34 -8.30 -19.86
C LYS A 539 3.19 -7.04 -19.92
N TYR A 540 4.12 -6.87 -18.98
CA TYR A 540 4.88 -5.63 -18.81
C TYR A 540 6.34 -5.71 -19.29
N TYR A 541 6.72 -6.79 -19.97
CA TYR A 541 8.09 -7.01 -20.46
C TYR A 541 8.63 -5.82 -21.26
N GLN A 542 7.82 -5.25 -22.16
CA GLN A 542 8.23 -4.10 -22.97
C GLN A 542 8.43 -2.81 -22.12
N ASN A 543 7.70 -2.67 -21.01
CA ASN A 543 7.91 -1.59 -20.07
C ASN A 543 9.23 -1.74 -19.32
N MET A 544 9.53 -2.97 -18.85
CA MET A 544 10.81 -3.30 -18.19
C MET A 544 11.99 -3.01 -19.12
N ARG A 545 11.91 -3.48 -20.35
CA ARG A 545 12.91 -3.30 -21.38
C ARG A 545 13.19 -1.82 -21.65
N ARG A 546 12.15 -1.02 -21.90
CA ARG A 546 12.29 0.42 -22.13
C ARG A 546 12.93 1.14 -20.95
N TYR A 547 12.70 0.68 -19.71
CA TYR A 547 13.32 1.28 -18.54
C TYR A 547 14.83 0.98 -18.48
N VAL A 548 15.24 -0.26 -18.75
CA VAL A 548 16.67 -0.61 -18.82
C VAL A 548 17.37 0.14 -19.95
N ASP A 549 16.74 0.20 -21.13
CA ASP A 549 17.27 0.98 -22.27
C ASP A 549 17.44 2.47 -21.90
N TYR A 550 16.49 3.04 -21.18
CA TYR A 550 16.59 4.40 -20.66
C TYR A 550 17.76 4.56 -19.68
N LEU A 551 17.92 3.67 -18.70
CA LEU A 551 19.05 3.72 -17.76
C LEU A 551 20.38 3.64 -18.48
N SER A 552 20.47 2.82 -19.54
CA SER A 552 21.67 2.73 -20.37
C SER A 552 22.03 4.07 -21.04
N THR A 553 21.04 4.88 -21.42
CA THR A 553 21.28 6.22 -21.98
C THR A 553 21.74 7.26 -20.96
N ARG A 554 21.51 6.98 -19.67
CA ARG A 554 21.88 7.87 -18.55
C ARG A 554 23.23 7.51 -17.93
N ALA A 555 23.74 6.31 -18.23
CA ALA A 555 25.02 5.85 -17.71
C ALA A 555 26.20 6.46 -18.48
N ASP A 556 27.20 6.91 -17.75
CA ASP A 556 28.50 7.29 -18.32
C ASP A 556 29.50 6.12 -18.08
N ASN A 557 29.98 5.51 -19.16
CA ASN A 557 30.82 4.32 -19.07
C ASN A 557 30.23 3.25 -18.12
N HIS A 558 28.94 2.96 -18.28
CA HIS A 558 28.16 2.02 -17.47
C HIS A 558 27.94 2.40 -15.99
N ILE A 559 28.34 3.60 -15.56
CA ILE A 559 28.13 4.13 -14.21
C ILE A 559 26.94 5.08 -14.20
N LEU A 560 25.96 4.83 -13.33
CA LEU A 560 24.90 5.79 -13.01
C LEU A 560 25.33 6.68 -11.84
N SER A 561 25.12 7.99 -11.99
CA SER A 561 25.56 8.97 -10.99
C SER A 561 24.42 9.83 -10.42
N PHE A 562 23.17 9.34 -10.51
CA PHE A 562 21.98 10.04 -10.03
C PHE A 562 21.10 9.14 -9.18
N GLY A 563 20.23 9.73 -8.38
CA GLY A 563 19.32 9.05 -7.47
C GLY A 563 19.44 9.53 -6.03
N LEU A 564 18.74 8.89 -5.13
CA LEU A 564 18.75 9.20 -3.69
C LEU A 564 19.84 8.41 -2.94
N GLY A 565 20.33 7.32 -3.53
CA GLY A 565 21.30 6.43 -2.92
C GLY A 565 20.69 5.68 -1.73
N ASP A 566 21.47 5.44 -0.70
CA ASP A 566 21.03 4.81 0.55
C ASP A 566 20.26 5.82 1.40
N TRP A 567 19.02 6.11 1.00
CA TRP A 567 18.16 7.13 1.59
C TRP A 567 17.93 6.88 3.09
N TYR A 568 18.05 7.94 3.89
CA TYR A 568 17.90 7.87 5.36
C TYR A 568 18.96 7.02 6.05
N ASP A 569 20.19 6.96 5.51
CA ASP A 569 21.30 6.30 6.19
C ASP A 569 21.56 6.92 7.58
N TYR A 570 22.04 6.08 8.51
CA TYR A 570 22.12 6.43 9.92
C TYR A 570 23.55 6.82 10.35
N GLY A 571 23.67 7.89 11.14
CA GLY A 571 24.92 8.42 11.67
C GLY A 571 24.71 9.70 12.49
N ASP A 572 25.80 10.35 12.86
CA ASP A 572 25.79 11.61 13.60
C ASP A 572 25.41 12.82 12.71
N PHE A 573 24.38 12.64 11.91
CA PHE A 573 23.87 13.65 10.99
C PHE A 573 22.36 13.50 10.87
N ARG A 574 21.73 14.52 10.31
CA ARG A 574 20.30 14.47 10.01
C ARG A 574 20.05 13.50 8.85
N ALA A 575 19.17 12.53 9.03
CA ALA A 575 18.74 11.60 8.00
C ALA A 575 18.17 12.33 6.76
N GLY A 576 18.37 11.72 5.60
CA GLY A 576 17.97 12.26 4.29
C GLY A 576 18.79 11.63 3.17
N PHE A 577 19.44 12.47 2.34
CA PHE A 577 20.35 11.99 1.29
C PHE A 577 21.49 11.14 1.85
N SER A 578 21.85 10.08 1.13
CA SER A 578 22.97 9.18 1.45
C SER A 578 24.24 9.93 1.76
N ARG A 579 24.89 9.60 2.87
CA ARG A 579 26.13 10.19 3.34
C ARG A 579 27.23 9.16 3.60
N ASN A 580 26.85 7.99 4.10
CA ASN A 580 27.79 6.90 4.36
C ASN A 580 28.25 6.24 3.06
N THR A 581 27.35 6.14 2.08
CA THR A 581 27.60 5.42 0.82
C THR A 581 27.46 6.34 -0.38
N PRO A 582 28.43 6.33 -1.33
CA PRO A 582 28.35 7.16 -2.53
C PRO A 582 27.11 6.83 -3.38
N VAL A 583 26.32 7.84 -3.76
CA VAL A 583 25.13 7.67 -4.61
C VAL A 583 25.45 6.90 -5.92
N PRO A 584 26.57 7.19 -6.64
CA PRO A 584 26.88 6.43 -7.86
C PRO A 584 27.10 4.93 -7.62
N LEU A 585 27.60 4.53 -6.44
CA LEU A 585 27.75 3.11 -6.10
C LEU A 585 26.38 2.44 -5.97
N VAL A 586 25.47 3.04 -5.20
CA VAL A 586 24.13 2.50 -4.97
C VAL A 586 23.33 2.45 -6.27
N ALA A 587 23.33 3.55 -7.03
CA ALA A 587 22.62 3.66 -8.31
C ALA A 587 23.12 2.63 -9.34
N THR A 588 24.45 2.43 -9.44
CA THR A 588 25.06 1.48 -10.40
C THR A 588 24.80 0.03 -9.99
N ALA A 589 24.84 -0.29 -8.68
CA ALA A 589 24.47 -1.62 -8.18
C ALA A 589 22.99 -1.94 -8.49
N HIS A 590 22.09 -0.95 -8.34
CA HIS A 590 20.69 -1.13 -8.74
C HIS A 590 20.52 -1.26 -10.24
N TYR A 591 21.29 -0.51 -11.04
CA TYR A 591 21.29 -0.69 -12.49
C TYR A 591 21.66 -2.11 -12.88
N TYR A 592 22.74 -2.65 -12.32
CA TYR A 592 23.13 -4.05 -12.51
C TYR A 592 22.00 -5.02 -12.11
N MET A 593 21.44 -4.86 -10.92
CA MET A 593 20.35 -5.67 -10.43
C MET A 593 19.14 -5.64 -11.38
N ILE A 594 18.73 -4.46 -11.83
CA ILE A 594 17.60 -4.28 -12.74
C ILE A 594 17.86 -5.00 -14.07
N VAL A 595 19.07 -4.94 -14.61
CA VAL A 595 19.47 -5.67 -15.83
C VAL A 595 19.39 -7.17 -15.60
N GLU A 596 19.89 -7.69 -14.47
CA GLU A 596 19.83 -9.12 -14.11
C GLU A 596 18.37 -9.61 -14.02
N TYR A 597 17.46 -8.84 -13.40
CA TYR A 597 16.04 -9.20 -13.37
C TYR A 597 15.39 -9.15 -14.75
N LEU A 598 15.79 -8.22 -15.62
CA LEU A 598 15.34 -8.21 -17.02
C LEU A 598 15.82 -9.42 -17.80
N ILE A 599 17.07 -9.88 -17.59
CA ILE A 599 17.60 -11.12 -18.20
C ILE A 599 16.74 -12.33 -17.79
N ARG A 600 16.39 -12.42 -16.52
CA ARG A 600 15.51 -13.49 -16.00
C ARG A 600 14.12 -13.38 -16.65
N ALA A 601 13.57 -12.19 -16.76
CA ALA A 601 12.32 -11.94 -17.46
C ALA A 601 12.39 -12.31 -18.95
N ALA A 602 13.49 -11.98 -19.64
CA ALA A 602 13.73 -12.33 -21.02
C ALA A 602 13.75 -13.86 -21.25
N ARG A 603 14.33 -14.62 -20.31
CA ARG A 603 14.30 -16.09 -20.35
C ARG A 603 12.88 -16.62 -20.22
N ILE A 604 12.04 -16.04 -19.34
CA ILE A 604 10.64 -16.44 -19.14
C ILE A 604 9.80 -16.18 -20.40
N VAL A 605 9.99 -15.02 -21.06
CA VAL A 605 9.26 -14.71 -22.30
C VAL A 605 9.86 -15.37 -23.54
N GLY A 606 11.01 -16.05 -23.43
CA GLY A 606 11.67 -16.75 -24.51
C GLY A 606 12.43 -15.87 -25.50
N ASN A 607 12.83 -14.65 -25.10
CA ASN A 607 13.59 -13.73 -25.96
C ASN A 607 15.11 -13.95 -25.85
N ALA A 608 15.65 -14.84 -26.66
CA ALA A 608 17.06 -15.21 -26.62
C ALA A 608 18.02 -14.06 -27.05
N ASP A 609 17.55 -13.14 -27.89
CA ASP A 609 18.35 -11.99 -28.34
C ASP A 609 18.54 -11.01 -27.21
N ASP A 610 17.46 -10.68 -26.49
CA ASP A 610 17.54 -9.83 -25.30
C ASP A 610 18.39 -10.49 -24.20
N VAL A 611 18.30 -11.81 -24.02
CA VAL A 611 19.17 -12.54 -23.07
C VAL A 611 20.64 -12.31 -23.41
N ARG A 612 21.04 -12.42 -24.69
CA ARG A 612 22.44 -12.22 -25.08
C ARG A 612 22.88 -10.78 -24.89
N TYR A 613 22.05 -9.82 -25.35
CA TYR A 613 22.35 -8.40 -25.28
C TYR A 613 22.52 -7.91 -23.82
N TYR A 614 21.55 -8.23 -22.98
CA TYR A 614 21.57 -7.77 -21.58
C TYR A 614 22.59 -8.51 -20.73
N ASN A 615 22.95 -9.77 -21.04
CA ASN A 615 24.11 -10.42 -20.40
C ASN A 615 25.42 -9.69 -20.70
N SER A 616 25.63 -9.22 -21.94
CA SER A 616 26.79 -8.39 -22.26
C SER A 616 26.78 -7.08 -21.47
N LEU A 617 25.64 -6.40 -21.44
CA LEU A 617 25.47 -5.17 -20.67
C LEU A 617 25.73 -5.38 -19.16
N ALA A 618 25.23 -6.46 -18.57
CA ALA A 618 25.47 -6.80 -17.18
C ALA A 618 26.97 -6.98 -16.89
N ASN A 619 27.68 -7.70 -17.78
CA ASN A 619 29.14 -7.85 -17.68
C ASN A 619 29.86 -6.50 -17.75
N ASP A 620 29.50 -5.62 -18.67
CA ASP A 620 30.11 -4.30 -18.81
C ASP A 620 29.87 -3.44 -17.55
N ILE A 621 28.64 -3.50 -16.98
CA ILE A 621 28.31 -2.78 -15.75
C ILE A 621 29.13 -3.31 -14.57
N VAL A 622 29.21 -4.63 -14.37
CA VAL A 622 29.91 -5.18 -13.19
C VAL A 622 31.40 -4.95 -13.27
N VAL A 623 32.00 -4.98 -14.48
CA VAL A 623 33.41 -4.60 -14.67
C VAL A 623 33.62 -3.12 -14.33
N ALA A 624 32.84 -2.22 -14.90
CA ALA A 624 32.93 -0.77 -14.61
C ALA A 624 32.71 -0.48 -13.13
N PHE A 625 31.80 -1.20 -12.46
CA PHE A 625 31.54 -1.06 -11.02
C PHE A 625 32.78 -1.41 -10.20
N ASN A 626 33.44 -2.54 -10.50
CA ASN A 626 34.65 -2.94 -9.80
C ASN A 626 35.81 -1.98 -10.09
N GLU A 627 36.04 -1.56 -11.34
CA GLU A 627 37.06 -0.58 -11.68
C GLU A 627 36.87 0.76 -10.95
N ARG A 628 35.62 1.17 -10.70
CA ARG A 628 35.31 2.48 -10.11
C ARG A 628 35.29 2.47 -8.59
N PHE A 629 34.77 1.41 -7.97
CA PHE A 629 34.40 1.42 -6.55
C PHE A 629 35.19 0.43 -5.70
N GLN A 630 35.85 -0.56 -6.27
CA GLN A 630 36.59 -1.56 -5.52
C GLN A 630 37.93 -1.02 -5.03
N ASP A 631 38.17 -1.19 -3.73
CA ASP A 631 39.51 -1.11 -3.15
C ASP A 631 39.98 -2.53 -2.84
N TYR A 632 40.82 -3.05 -3.75
CA TYR A 632 41.30 -4.44 -3.68
C TYR A 632 42.18 -4.70 -2.45
N ASP A 633 43.04 -3.73 -2.13
CA ASP A 633 44.02 -3.86 -1.03
C ASP A 633 43.30 -3.80 0.34
N ALA A 634 42.36 -2.89 0.49
CA ALA A 634 41.54 -2.79 1.67
C ALA A 634 40.42 -3.87 1.72
N ALA A 635 40.17 -4.56 0.62
CA ALA A 635 39.06 -5.52 0.45
C ALA A 635 37.71 -4.89 0.84
N GLN A 636 37.36 -3.79 0.18
CA GLN A 636 36.11 -3.06 0.40
C GLN A 636 35.65 -2.33 -0.85
N TYR A 637 34.45 -1.77 -0.80
CA TYR A 637 33.87 -0.94 -1.86
C TYR A 637 33.58 0.48 -1.37
N GLY A 638 33.78 1.48 -2.25
CA GLY A 638 33.47 2.88 -1.97
C GLY A 638 34.10 3.37 -0.68
N THR A 639 33.29 3.74 0.27
CA THR A 639 33.73 4.22 1.60
C THR A 639 33.99 3.09 2.61
N GLY A 640 33.76 1.84 2.24
CA GLY A 640 33.80 0.71 3.17
C GLY A 640 32.56 0.60 4.09
N SER A 641 31.56 1.47 3.92
CA SER A 641 30.32 1.45 4.72
C SER A 641 29.54 0.15 4.54
N GLN A 642 28.60 -0.11 5.46
CA GLN A 642 27.81 -1.32 5.44
C GLN A 642 27.07 -1.51 4.10
N CYS A 643 26.40 -0.47 3.60
CA CYS A 643 25.71 -0.52 2.30
C CYS A 643 26.70 -0.70 1.13
N SER A 644 27.88 -0.02 1.17
CA SER A 644 28.91 -0.13 0.13
C SER A 644 29.41 -1.56 -0.06
N ASN A 645 29.55 -2.31 1.04
CA ASN A 645 30.04 -3.69 1.02
C ASN A 645 28.89 -4.71 0.85
N ALA A 646 27.71 -4.44 1.41
CA ALA A 646 26.57 -5.36 1.34
C ALA A 646 26.03 -5.51 -0.10
N LEU A 647 25.91 -4.43 -0.86
CA LEU A 647 25.38 -4.45 -2.23
C LEU A 647 26.15 -5.38 -3.18
N PRO A 648 27.48 -5.25 -3.36
CA PRO A 648 28.22 -6.14 -4.25
C PRO A 648 28.25 -7.59 -3.77
N LEU A 649 28.21 -7.84 -2.44
CA LEU A 649 28.11 -9.19 -1.90
C LEU A 649 26.73 -9.81 -2.18
N PHE A 650 25.66 -9.06 -2.00
CA PHE A 650 24.30 -9.53 -2.26
C PHE A 650 24.07 -9.85 -3.74
N LEU A 651 24.67 -9.05 -4.63
CA LEU A 651 24.49 -9.14 -6.08
C LEU A 651 25.52 -10.01 -6.80
N ASP A 652 26.42 -10.66 -6.05
CA ASP A 652 27.50 -11.51 -6.59
C ASP A 652 28.41 -10.73 -7.57
N MET A 653 28.70 -9.46 -7.25
CA MET A 653 29.47 -8.54 -8.10
C MET A 653 30.96 -8.48 -7.75
N VAL A 654 31.46 -9.31 -6.83
CA VAL A 654 32.86 -9.24 -6.40
C VAL A 654 33.77 -9.92 -7.41
N LEU A 655 34.51 -9.13 -8.16
CA LEU A 655 35.42 -9.59 -9.19
C LEU A 655 36.86 -9.16 -8.90
N SER A 656 37.84 -9.89 -9.44
CA SER A 656 39.23 -9.44 -9.54
C SER A 656 39.79 -9.67 -10.95
N ARG A 657 40.92 -9.01 -11.28
CA ARG A 657 41.59 -9.26 -12.53
C ARG A 657 42.28 -10.63 -12.50
N GLY A 658 41.82 -11.52 -13.38
CA GLY A 658 42.43 -12.84 -13.58
C GLY A 658 43.76 -12.77 -14.31
N HIS A 659 44.48 -13.88 -14.30
CA HIS A 659 45.80 -14.02 -14.94
C HIS A 659 45.75 -13.78 -16.46
N SER A 660 44.60 -13.96 -17.08
CA SER A 660 44.39 -13.73 -18.53
C SER A 660 44.08 -12.24 -18.84
N GLY A 661 44.04 -11.37 -17.85
CA GLY A 661 43.74 -9.94 -17.98
C GLY A 661 42.23 -9.60 -18.00
N GLY A 662 41.34 -10.59 -18.03
CA GLY A 662 39.91 -10.43 -17.85
C GLY A 662 39.50 -10.38 -16.38
N TYR A 663 38.25 -10.03 -16.11
CA TYR A 663 37.65 -10.08 -14.78
C TYR A 663 37.00 -11.45 -14.53
N GLU A 664 37.17 -11.98 -13.32
CA GLU A 664 36.56 -13.24 -12.87
C GLU A 664 36.09 -13.13 -11.41
N THR A 665 35.11 -13.94 -11.02
CA THR A 665 34.60 -13.98 -9.64
C THR A 665 35.72 -14.37 -8.68
N ASP A 666 35.95 -13.55 -7.66
CA ASP A 666 36.97 -13.79 -6.64
C ASP A 666 36.36 -14.13 -5.28
N ARG A 667 36.20 -15.42 -5.02
CA ARG A 667 35.63 -15.94 -3.75
C ARG A 667 36.55 -15.69 -2.55
N HIS A 668 37.85 -15.44 -2.76
CA HIS A 668 38.74 -15.09 -1.66
C HIS A 668 38.57 -13.62 -1.26
N LEU A 669 38.53 -12.71 -2.23
CA LEU A 669 38.23 -11.31 -2.00
C LEU A 669 36.84 -11.12 -1.41
N GLU A 670 35.85 -11.82 -1.93
CA GLU A 670 34.46 -11.83 -1.43
C GLU A 670 34.40 -12.14 0.07
N ARG A 671 35.09 -13.19 0.52
CA ARG A 671 35.18 -13.52 1.96
C ARG A 671 35.86 -12.41 2.78
N LYS A 672 36.86 -11.70 2.22
CA LYS A 672 37.50 -10.59 2.90
C LYS A 672 36.58 -9.39 3.00
N VAL A 673 35.85 -9.06 1.93
CA VAL A 673 34.84 -7.98 1.93
C VAL A 673 33.77 -8.28 2.97
N PHE A 674 33.28 -9.52 3.01
CA PHE A 674 32.30 -9.94 4.01
C PHE A 674 32.84 -9.83 5.46
N LYS A 675 34.10 -10.23 5.71
CA LYS A 675 34.74 -10.04 7.02
C LYS A 675 34.83 -8.54 7.39
N ASN A 676 35.09 -7.67 6.45
CA ASN A 676 35.14 -6.23 6.68
C ASN A 676 33.73 -5.66 6.96
N LEU A 677 32.71 -6.16 6.28
CA LEU A 677 31.31 -5.84 6.60
C LEU A 677 30.96 -6.20 8.05
N ILE A 678 31.29 -7.41 8.50
CA ILE A 678 31.09 -7.84 9.89
C ILE A 678 31.82 -6.90 10.85
N LYS A 679 33.11 -6.62 10.63
CA LYS A 679 33.92 -5.72 11.46
C LYS A 679 33.32 -4.32 11.57
N ASP A 680 32.76 -3.80 10.47
CA ASP A 680 32.11 -2.49 10.50
C ASP A 680 30.83 -2.51 11.36
N VAL A 681 30.01 -3.53 11.23
CA VAL A 681 28.79 -3.70 12.07
C VAL A 681 29.19 -3.81 13.54
N GLU A 682 30.21 -4.59 13.87
CA GLU A 682 30.74 -4.75 15.24
C GLU A 682 31.33 -3.45 15.80
N ALA A 683 32.10 -2.70 14.97
CA ALA A 683 32.67 -1.40 15.34
C ALA A 683 31.59 -0.36 15.66
N HIS A 684 30.42 -0.47 15.04
CA HIS A 684 29.24 0.34 15.34
C HIS A 684 28.36 -0.26 16.48
N GLY A 685 28.92 -1.19 17.29
CA GLY A 685 28.21 -1.79 18.43
C GLY A 685 27.10 -2.74 18.03
N ASN A 686 27.27 -3.50 16.98
CA ASN A 686 26.28 -4.37 16.33
C ASN A 686 25.03 -3.59 15.90
N ARG A 687 25.23 -2.50 15.17
CA ARG A 687 24.12 -1.64 14.71
C ARG A 687 24.25 -1.33 13.22
N LEU A 688 23.12 -1.12 12.58
CA LEU A 688 23.09 -0.66 11.21
C LEU A 688 23.53 0.81 11.08
N THR A 689 24.14 1.11 9.95
CA THR A 689 24.41 2.49 9.48
C THR A 689 23.74 2.75 8.13
N THR A 690 23.02 1.76 7.61
CA THR A 690 22.31 1.82 6.34
C THR A 690 21.03 2.65 6.44
N GLY A 691 20.61 3.16 5.30
CA GLY A 691 19.27 3.70 5.08
C GLY A 691 18.24 2.61 4.72
N ASP A 692 17.10 3.03 4.19
CA ASP A 692 16.04 2.09 3.77
C ASP A 692 16.47 1.20 2.61
N VAL A 693 17.28 1.74 1.68
CA VAL A 693 17.78 0.98 0.53
C VAL A 693 18.78 -0.08 0.98
N GLY A 694 19.82 0.32 1.72
CA GLY A 694 20.88 -0.57 2.16
C GLY A 694 20.45 -1.59 3.20
N ASN A 695 19.40 -1.29 3.98
CA ASN A 695 18.96 -2.14 5.10
C ASN A 695 18.57 -3.56 4.64
N ARG A 696 17.79 -3.68 3.57
CA ARG A 696 17.43 -4.99 3.02
C ARG A 696 18.66 -5.79 2.61
N TYR A 697 19.55 -5.17 1.87
CA TYR A 697 20.75 -5.84 1.34
C TYR A 697 21.72 -6.20 2.45
N LEU A 698 21.86 -5.38 3.48
CA LEU A 698 22.64 -5.70 4.67
C LEU A 698 22.11 -6.96 5.37
N ILE A 699 20.81 -6.97 5.69
CA ILE A 699 20.17 -8.11 6.39
C ILE A 699 20.30 -9.39 5.56
N GLN A 700 19.96 -9.32 4.27
CA GLN A 700 19.98 -10.50 3.41
C GLN A 700 21.41 -10.99 3.11
N THR A 701 22.39 -10.08 2.99
CA THR A 701 23.80 -10.47 2.87
C THR A 701 24.27 -11.22 4.12
N LEU A 702 24.03 -10.66 5.30
CA LEU A 702 24.39 -11.35 6.55
C LEU A 702 23.74 -12.72 6.65
N ALA A 703 22.46 -12.84 6.31
CA ALA A 703 21.74 -14.12 6.33
C ALA A 703 22.28 -15.14 5.32
N ASN A 704 22.56 -14.69 4.06
CA ASN A 704 23.09 -15.54 2.99
C ASN A 704 24.49 -16.09 3.31
N TYR A 705 25.29 -15.33 4.05
CA TYR A 705 26.62 -15.77 4.50
C TYR A 705 26.60 -16.43 5.90
N GLY A 706 25.41 -16.70 6.46
CA GLY A 706 25.25 -17.44 7.71
C GLY A 706 25.51 -16.64 8.99
N ALA A 707 25.47 -15.31 8.91
CA ALA A 707 25.66 -14.42 10.06
C ALA A 707 24.35 -14.03 10.76
N ASP A 708 23.37 -14.95 10.80
CA ASP A 708 22.06 -14.71 11.43
C ASP A 708 22.16 -14.34 12.93
N GLU A 709 23.17 -14.84 13.64
CA GLU A 709 23.49 -14.43 15.01
C GLU A 709 23.84 -12.94 15.13
N LEU A 710 24.48 -12.37 14.13
CA LEU A 710 24.78 -10.94 14.11
C LEU A 710 23.50 -10.14 13.86
N ILE A 711 22.63 -10.59 12.96
CA ILE A 711 21.32 -9.95 12.72
C ILE A 711 20.51 -9.97 14.02
N TYR A 712 20.47 -11.09 14.72
CA TYR A 712 19.81 -11.18 16.03
C TYR A 712 20.34 -10.09 17.00
N LYS A 713 21.65 -9.93 17.12
CA LYS A 713 22.27 -8.90 17.99
C LYS A 713 21.94 -7.49 17.53
N MET A 714 21.89 -7.27 16.20
CA MET A 714 21.60 -5.95 15.61
C MET A 714 20.19 -5.43 15.91
N PHE A 715 19.23 -6.32 16.15
CA PHE A 715 17.84 -5.91 16.33
C PHE A 715 17.23 -6.29 17.69
N ASN A 716 17.92 -7.10 18.51
CA ASN A 716 17.45 -7.47 19.84
C ASN A 716 17.95 -6.50 20.91
N HIS A 717 17.61 -5.23 20.80
CA HIS A 717 17.96 -4.18 21.79
C HIS A 717 16.94 -3.02 21.76
N GLU A 718 16.99 -2.15 22.77
CA GLU A 718 16.12 -0.99 22.94
C GLU A 718 16.82 0.36 22.68
N GLU A 719 17.88 0.34 21.90
CA GLU A 719 18.64 1.52 21.55
C GLU A 719 18.50 1.86 20.06
N THR A 720 18.83 3.11 19.68
CA THR A 720 18.79 3.56 18.29
C THR A 720 20.09 3.22 17.55
N PRO A 721 20.04 2.82 16.29
CA PRO A 721 18.83 2.48 15.49
C PRO A 721 18.29 1.09 15.85
N GLY A 722 16.99 0.95 16.00
CA GLY A 722 16.36 -0.32 16.32
C GLY A 722 14.87 -0.21 16.63
N TYR A 723 14.15 -1.30 16.43
CA TYR A 723 12.70 -1.37 16.67
C TYR A 723 12.33 -1.21 18.14
N GLY A 724 13.15 -1.78 19.04
CA GLY A 724 12.96 -1.66 20.48
C GLY A 724 13.02 -0.20 20.96
N PHE A 725 13.81 0.64 20.31
CA PHE A 725 13.86 2.06 20.61
C PHE A 725 12.54 2.76 20.26
N GLN A 726 11.95 2.47 19.12
CA GLN A 726 10.64 3.02 18.74
C GLN A 726 9.55 2.60 19.74
N LEU A 727 9.56 1.34 20.17
CA LEU A 727 8.63 0.82 21.20
C LEU A 727 8.78 1.55 22.54
N LYS A 728 9.99 1.83 22.95
CA LYS A 728 10.29 2.59 24.19
C LYS A 728 9.67 3.99 24.19
N PHE A 729 9.54 4.60 23.01
CA PHE A 729 8.87 5.90 22.85
C PHE A 729 7.38 5.78 22.49
N GLY A 730 6.80 4.58 22.63
CA GLY A 730 5.37 4.34 22.52
C GLY A 730 4.85 4.27 21.09
N ALA A 731 5.70 3.96 20.11
CA ALA A 731 5.26 3.70 18.75
C ALA A 731 4.30 2.50 18.71
N THR A 732 3.25 2.62 17.91
CA THR A 732 2.25 1.58 17.65
C THR A 732 2.15 1.22 16.17
N THR A 733 2.93 1.90 15.35
CA THR A 733 3.23 1.68 13.94
C THR A 733 4.72 1.94 13.74
N LEU A 734 5.33 1.34 12.72
CA LEU A 734 6.71 1.63 12.37
C LEU A 734 6.85 3.10 11.98
N THR A 735 7.92 3.74 12.44
CA THR A 735 8.18 5.17 12.22
C THR A 735 9.20 5.37 11.10
N GLU A 736 9.11 6.51 10.42
CA GLU A 736 9.99 6.88 9.29
C GLU A 736 11.46 7.02 9.73
N GLN A 737 11.70 7.50 10.96
CA GLN A 737 13.04 7.58 11.52
C GLN A 737 13.20 6.64 12.71
N TRP A 738 14.42 6.16 12.92
CA TRP A 738 14.73 5.32 14.06
C TRP A 738 14.46 6.00 15.40
N ASP A 739 14.71 7.31 15.48
CA ASP A 739 14.26 8.12 16.63
C ASP A 739 12.96 8.86 16.27
N PRO A 740 11.81 8.40 16.76
CA PRO A 740 10.51 9.00 16.44
C PRO A 740 10.37 10.45 16.92
N ARG A 741 11.22 10.93 17.83
CA ARG A 741 11.22 12.31 18.34
C ARG A 741 11.77 13.32 17.33
N GLN A 742 12.50 12.87 16.32
CA GLN A 742 13.11 13.75 15.30
C GLN A 742 12.09 14.36 14.33
N GLY A 743 10.79 14.01 14.44
CA GLY A 743 9.74 14.80 13.82
C GLY A 743 9.39 14.43 12.39
N SER A 744 9.49 13.18 12.01
CA SER A 744 8.95 12.60 10.77
C SER A 744 7.63 11.89 11.01
N SER A 745 7.17 11.09 10.05
CA SER A 745 5.96 10.26 10.21
C SER A 745 6.16 9.19 11.29
N TRP A 746 5.13 8.98 12.10
CA TRP A 746 5.04 7.83 13.00
C TRP A 746 4.34 6.63 12.35
N ASN A 747 4.10 6.68 11.04
CA ASN A 747 3.37 5.65 10.31
C ASN A 747 3.94 5.49 8.90
N HIS A 748 5.08 4.81 8.80
CA HIS A 748 5.86 4.63 7.59
C HIS A 748 6.56 3.28 7.65
N PHE A 749 6.52 2.47 6.59
CA PHE A 749 7.07 1.11 6.66
C PHE A 749 8.39 0.91 5.89
N MET A 750 9.07 1.98 5.47
CA MET A 750 10.30 1.87 4.69
C MET A 750 11.40 1.05 5.37
N MET A 751 11.49 1.09 6.71
CA MET A 751 12.45 0.31 7.50
C MET A 751 11.91 -1.09 7.90
N GLY A 752 10.94 -1.64 7.15
CA GLY A 752 10.27 -2.90 7.48
C GLY A 752 10.96 -4.19 7.00
N GLN A 753 12.15 -4.11 6.42
CA GLN A 753 12.79 -5.22 5.70
C GLN A 753 13.19 -6.41 6.58
N ILE A 754 13.27 -6.23 7.90
CA ILE A 754 13.52 -7.34 8.84
C ILE A 754 12.43 -8.42 8.78
N ASP A 755 11.24 -8.06 8.33
CA ASP A 755 10.12 -8.98 8.22
C ASP A 755 10.39 -10.11 7.21
N GLU A 756 11.15 -9.81 6.13
CA GLU A 756 11.66 -10.84 5.20
C GLU A 756 12.53 -11.87 5.95
N TRP A 757 13.44 -11.42 6.83
CA TRP A 757 14.30 -12.30 7.59
C TRP A 757 13.53 -13.12 8.64
N PHE A 758 12.47 -12.58 9.22
CA PHE A 758 11.62 -13.36 10.13
C PHE A 758 11.04 -14.59 9.43
N PHE A 759 10.60 -14.45 8.16
CA PHE A 759 10.02 -15.57 7.42
C PHE A 759 11.07 -16.45 6.75
N ASN A 760 12.02 -15.88 6.01
CA ASN A 760 12.96 -16.68 5.22
C ASN A 760 14.06 -17.33 6.06
N SER A 761 14.40 -16.80 7.24
CA SER A 761 15.43 -17.31 8.13
C SER A 761 14.87 -17.89 9.44
N LEU A 762 14.17 -17.11 10.29
CA LEU A 762 13.69 -17.63 11.57
C LEU A 762 12.64 -18.73 11.40
N VAL A 763 11.65 -18.53 10.54
CA VAL A 763 10.70 -19.57 10.11
C VAL A 763 11.38 -20.54 9.16
N GLY A 764 12.25 -20.03 8.30
CA GLY A 764 13.00 -20.78 7.30
C GLY A 764 12.21 -21.12 6.05
N ILE A 765 11.09 -20.44 5.77
CA ILE A 765 10.22 -20.73 4.62
C ILE A 765 10.59 -19.88 3.40
N SER A 766 10.82 -20.53 2.26
CA SER A 766 11.03 -19.82 0.99
C SER A 766 10.51 -20.65 -0.19
N PRO A 767 9.97 -20.00 -1.25
CA PRO A 767 9.49 -20.70 -2.44
C PRO A 767 10.63 -21.27 -3.28
N ASP A 768 10.32 -22.26 -4.10
CA ASP A 768 11.18 -22.62 -5.23
C ASP A 768 10.90 -21.67 -6.40
N VAL A 769 11.95 -21.09 -6.97
CA VAL A 769 11.84 -20.03 -7.98
C VAL A 769 10.99 -20.41 -9.22
N LYS A 770 10.94 -21.70 -9.57
CA LYS A 770 10.19 -22.16 -10.76
C LYS A 770 8.77 -22.61 -10.44
N HIS A 771 8.50 -22.94 -9.20
CA HIS A 771 7.29 -23.65 -8.81
C HIS A 771 6.47 -22.89 -7.76
N GLY A 772 6.92 -21.69 -7.35
CA GLY A 772 6.32 -20.99 -6.22
C GLY A 772 6.30 -21.92 -5.00
N TYR A 773 5.20 -21.96 -4.30
CA TYR A 773 5.01 -22.85 -3.14
C TYR A 773 4.47 -24.25 -3.49
N GLN A 774 4.43 -24.64 -4.76
CA GLN A 774 4.22 -26.06 -5.13
C GLN A 774 5.42 -26.92 -4.67
N LYS A 775 6.63 -26.34 -4.76
CA LYS A 775 7.84 -26.87 -4.13
C LYS A 775 8.47 -25.73 -3.32
N PHE A 776 8.80 -25.95 -2.06
CA PHE A 776 9.33 -24.91 -1.19
C PHE A 776 10.37 -25.45 -0.22
N ARG A 777 11.20 -24.58 0.32
CA ARG A 777 12.24 -24.93 1.30
C ARG A 777 11.80 -24.57 2.71
N ILE A 778 12.22 -25.40 3.66
CA ILE A 778 12.11 -25.18 5.11
C ILE A 778 13.50 -25.35 5.71
N ALA A 779 14.12 -24.25 6.12
CA ALA A 779 15.47 -24.23 6.66
C ALA A 779 15.59 -23.23 7.82
N PRO A 780 14.93 -23.49 8.98
CA PRO A 780 14.90 -22.58 10.11
C PRO A 780 16.29 -22.34 10.70
N LYS A 781 16.53 -21.09 11.11
CA LYS A 781 17.76 -20.62 11.74
C LYS A 781 17.49 -20.25 13.21
N PRO A 782 17.66 -21.17 14.16
CA PRO A 782 17.53 -20.85 15.57
C PRO A 782 18.75 -20.03 16.02
N VAL A 783 18.53 -18.78 16.42
CA VAL A 783 19.58 -17.82 16.79
C VAL A 783 19.36 -17.29 18.21
N GLY A 784 20.43 -16.80 18.81
CA GLY A 784 20.42 -16.19 20.14
C GLY A 784 19.78 -17.10 21.18
N ASP A 785 18.94 -16.53 22.02
CA ASP A 785 18.19 -17.22 23.07
C ASP A 785 16.75 -17.60 22.64
N LEU A 786 16.45 -17.58 21.34
CA LEU A 786 15.14 -17.97 20.85
C LEU A 786 14.82 -19.42 21.25
N LYS A 787 13.67 -19.60 21.87
CA LYS A 787 13.18 -20.91 22.36
C LYS A 787 12.16 -21.54 21.41
N TYR A 788 11.43 -20.72 20.67
CA TYR A 788 10.44 -21.17 19.69
C TYR A 788 10.16 -20.12 18.62
N VAL A 789 9.69 -20.60 17.48
CA VAL A 789 8.97 -19.83 16.46
C VAL A 789 7.73 -20.62 16.06
N GLN A 790 6.59 -19.93 15.95
CA GLN A 790 5.34 -20.47 15.45
C GLN A 790 4.90 -19.62 14.26
N SER A 791 4.67 -20.27 13.14
CA SER A 791 4.29 -19.56 11.92
C SER A 791 3.35 -20.36 11.06
N SER A 792 2.53 -19.64 10.31
CA SER A 792 1.75 -20.23 9.24
C SER A 792 1.73 -19.31 8.03
N TYR A 793 1.66 -19.93 6.84
CA TYR A 793 1.56 -19.21 5.57
C TYR A 793 0.53 -19.89 4.67
N GLU A 794 -0.49 -19.14 4.22
CA GLU A 794 -1.49 -19.63 3.26
C GLU A 794 -1.02 -19.38 1.84
N THR A 795 -0.68 -20.43 1.13
CA THR A 795 -0.31 -20.42 -0.29
C THR A 795 -1.53 -20.69 -1.17
N LEU A 796 -1.37 -20.60 -2.49
CA LEU A 796 -2.39 -21.04 -3.45
C LEU A 796 -2.71 -22.55 -3.35
N TYR A 797 -1.81 -23.34 -2.75
CA TYR A 797 -1.95 -24.79 -2.58
C TYR A 797 -2.51 -25.20 -1.21
N GLY A 798 -2.59 -24.26 -0.29
CA GLY A 798 -3.07 -24.49 1.07
C GLY A 798 -2.13 -23.94 2.14
N LYS A 799 -2.43 -24.25 3.39
CA LYS A 799 -1.74 -23.69 4.55
C LYS A 799 -0.51 -24.50 4.92
N ILE A 800 0.65 -23.87 4.91
CA ILE A 800 1.90 -24.37 5.51
C ILE A 800 1.92 -23.93 6.97
N THR A 801 2.30 -24.81 7.89
CA THR A 801 2.63 -24.44 9.30
C THR A 801 4.03 -24.87 9.62
N VAL A 802 4.78 -24.01 10.27
CA VAL A 802 6.15 -24.24 10.73
C VAL A 802 6.24 -23.85 12.19
N ASP A 803 6.32 -24.85 13.06
CA ASP A 803 6.44 -24.66 14.50
C ASP A 803 7.70 -25.36 14.98
N TRP A 804 8.68 -24.58 15.42
CA TRP A 804 9.86 -25.18 16.03
C TRP A 804 10.08 -24.74 17.46
N THR A 805 10.71 -25.64 18.22
CA THR A 805 11.12 -25.38 19.60
C THR A 805 12.55 -25.82 19.82
N ARG A 806 13.23 -25.12 20.73
CA ARG A 806 14.61 -25.38 21.14
C ARG A 806 14.65 -25.49 22.65
N GLU A 807 15.00 -26.68 23.16
CA GLU A 807 15.03 -26.94 24.58
C GLU A 807 16.03 -28.04 24.89
N ASN A 808 16.85 -27.87 25.96
CA ASN A 808 17.81 -28.85 26.46
C ASN A 808 18.77 -29.40 25.39
N GLY A 809 19.24 -28.54 24.46
CA GLY A 809 20.15 -28.93 23.37
C GLY A 809 19.48 -29.78 22.30
N ARG A 810 18.14 -29.74 22.22
CA ARG A 810 17.36 -30.39 21.17
C ARG A 810 16.56 -29.35 20.42
N PHE A 811 16.59 -29.46 19.08
CA PHE A 811 15.74 -28.75 18.18
C PHE A 811 14.64 -29.68 17.68
N LYS A 812 13.40 -29.23 17.76
CA LYS A 812 12.21 -29.95 17.30
C LYS A 812 11.43 -29.10 16.33
N LEU A 813 11.13 -29.64 15.13
CA LEU A 813 10.31 -28.99 14.09
C LEU A 813 9.05 -29.80 13.86
N LYS A 814 7.89 -29.12 13.90
CA LYS A 814 6.61 -29.62 13.41
C LYS A 814 6.26 -28.86 12.14
N LEU A 815 5.98 -29.60 11.07
CA LEU A 815 5.74 -29.07 9.74
C LEU A 815 4.43 -29.64 9.19
N SER A 816 3.57 -28.80 8.63
CA SER A 816 2.44 -29.23 7.82
C SER A 816 2.67 -28.82 6.37
N VAL A 817 2.68 -29.78 5.48
CA VAL A 817 2.88 -29.61 4.03
C VAL A 817 1.53 -29.76 3.33
N PRO A 818 1.05 -28.78 2.56
CA PRO A 818 -0.23 -28.85 1.84
C PRO A 818 -0.28 -29.97 0.83
N VAL A 819 -1.48 -30.37 0.46
CA VAL A 819 -1.70 -31.40 -0.58
C VAL A 819 -1.14 -30.93 -1.91
N ASN A 820 -0.54 -31.88 -2.68
CA ASN A 820 0.12 -31.65 -3.97
C ASN A 820 1.31 -30.67 -3.90
N THR A 821 1.96 -30.58 -2.76
CA THR A 821 3.20 -29.81 -2.60
C THR A 821 4.29 -30.67 -1.99
N VAL A 822 5.53 -30.23 -2.18
CA VAL A 822 6.73 -30.88 -1.65
C VAL A 822 7.56 -29.86 -0.90
N ALA A 823 7.96 -30.19 0.32
CA ALA A 823 8.90 -29.40 1.09
C ALA A 823 10.30 -30.01 1.06
N VAL A 824 11.30 -29.15 0.84
CA VAL A 824 12.73 -29.49 0.97
C VAL A 824 13.20 -28.99 2.32
N VAL A 825 13.39 -29.89 3.26
CA VAL A 825 13.69 -29.59 4.67
C VAL A 825 15.17 -29.74 4.95
N THR A 826 15.79 -28.69 5.51
CA THR A 826 17.15 -28.72 6.05
C THR A 826 17.09 -28.33 7.52
N LEU A 827 17.46 -29.26 8.40
CA LEU A 827 17.45 -29.01 9.85
C LEU A 827 18.76 -28.35 10.31
N PRO A 828 18.76 -27.60 11.43
CA PRO A 828 19.99 -27.05 12.00
C PRO A 828 21.07 -28.12 12.21
N GLY A 829 22.28 -27.84 11.71
CA GLY A 829 23.42 -28.76 11.76
C GLY A 829 23.44 -29.86 10.67
N GLU A 830 22.40 -30.03 9.90
CA GLU A 830 22.37 -30.94 8.75
C GLU A 830 22.86 -30.25 7.47
N LYS A 831 23.62 -30.97 6.65
CA LYS A 831 24.10 -30.51 5.34
C LYS A 831 23.20 -30.93 4.18
N GLU A 832 22.62 -32.13 4.30
CA GLU A 832 21.82 -32.73 3.24
C GLU A 832 20.34 -32.44 3.45
N PRO A 833 19.69 -31.80 2.50
CA PRO A 833 18.25 -31.58 2.54
C PRO A 833 17.50 -32.90 2.32
N ARG A 834 16.29 -32.99 2.86
CA ARG A 834 15.36 -34.09 2.64
C ARG A 834 14.06 -33.60 2.02
N GLU A 835 13.55 -34.26 1.02
CA GLU A 835 12.23 -34.00 0.48
C GLU A 835 11.16 -34.70 1.31
N VAL A 836 10.08 -34.00 1.61
CA VAL A 836 8.90 -34.54 2.28
C VAL A 836 7.64 -34.15 1.51
N GLU A 837 6.76 -35.11 1.34
CA GLU A 837 5.48 -34.94 0.67
C GLU A 837 4.41 -34.32 1.58
N SER A 838 3.22 -34.14 1.05
CA SER A 838 2.06 -33.61 1.78
C SER A 838 1.77 -34.40 3.06
N GLY A 839 1.43 -33.69 4.13
CA GLY A 839 1.12 -34.29 5.43
C GLY A 839 1.68 -33.51 6.60
N LYS A 840 1.62 -34.13 7.77
CA LYS A 840 2.21 -33.59 9.01
C LYS A 840 3.48 -34.34 9.33
N HIS A 841 4.55 -33.61 9.52
CA HIS A 841 5.88 -34.13 9.79
C HIS A 841 6.40 -33.59 11.12
N GLU A 842 7.18 -34.43 11.81
CA GLU A 842 7.88 -34.03 13.04
C GLU A 842 9.35 -34.50 12.94
N PHE A 843 10.26 -33.57 13.21
CA PHE A 843 11.70 -33.80 13.18
C PHE A 843 12.30 -33.42 14.53
N VAL A 844 13.27 -34.20 14.98
CA VAL A 844 14.03 -33.89 16.20
C VAL A 844 15.50 -34.10 15.92
N VAL A 845 16.32 -33.09 16.19
CA VAL A 845 17.78 -33.18 16.07
C VAL A 845 18.43 -32.67 17.35
N ASN A 846 19.57 -33.20 17.72
CA ASN A 846 20.37 -32.61 18.75
C ASN A 846 21.15 -31.43 18.21
N GLU A 847 21.15 -30.32 18.91
CA GLU A 847 21.97 -29.17 18.55
C GLU A 847 23.43 -29.56 18.83
N GLN A 848 24.21 -29.77 17.78
CA GLN A 848 25.65 -29.79 17.91
C GLN A 848 26.07 -28.37 18.32
N GLN A 849 26.88 -28.27 19.38
CA GLN A 849 27.58 -27.00 19.66
C GLN A 849 28.36 -26.65 18.40
N THR A 850 27.86 -25.63 17.69
CA THR A 850 28.58 -25.03 16.57
C THR A 850 29.85 -24.46 17.16
N ILE A 851 30.98 -25.19 17.06
CA ILE A 851 32.28 -24.59 17.25
C ILE A 851 32.41 -23.57 16.13
N ASN A 852 32.21 -22.31 16.48
CA ASN A 852 32.55 -21.20 15.59
C ASN A 852 34.06 -21.27 15.36
N GLU A 853 34.47 -21.87 14.26
CA GLU A 853 35.77 -21.53 13.70
C GLU A 853 35.61 -20.19 12.94
N PRO A 854 36.48 -19.20 13.27
CA PRO A 854 36.39 -17.83 12.77
C PRO A 854 36.66 -17.68 11.27
#